data_596fa7b02066b582a0fc8a645dededc4
#
_entry.id   596fa7b02066b582a0fc8a645dededc4
#
_cell.length_a   1.000
_cell.length_b   1.000
_cell.length_c   1.000
_cell.angle_alpha   90.00
_cell.angle_beta   90.00
_cell.angle_gamma   90.00
#
_symmetry.space_group_name_H-M   'P 1'
#
loop_
_entity.id
_entity.type
_entity.pdbx_description
1 polymer ?
#
loop_
_entity_poly.entity_id
_entity_poly.type
_entity_poly.pdbx_seq_one_letter_code
_entity_poly.pdbx_strand_id
1 'polypeptide(L)'
;MSWLGRASSQQAECTTPIGVYSVLPCVVLPAGAVSLAAATMVALGTDHRMWSAPPVLQAWGAALPACAAILVVVAVVCAVSLPLTRGVMILLLATCASLGLVLGTQDARSWHACMQSLGITHPDARTLVALTATVVAAPEPSRLADAVMEPLAADRRAVRFTLGSIRGADGAPWPDRATINARIATAQTDLSIGDRIMVKGWISPMRPSANPGGYDMSRWARSRFVLGSLFVESNDLVTRVGHEPRPIESWRHHLVRMLQSLVSGMAPEHAALCVAMTLGPTSAPMDDIAADCQVTGMTHVLALSGFNVGLLLALAGRVLALTPCRGMPRAILMVGCALLFMLSASAGISADRAAVAAMLVSGIAGAARGVRAWHAASIVVIIVVVCVPSALLDIGFQLSVIVAAALAAWASRAPRIASSWADRLVASGAPNRSPRTRLRATVEGILAALIVGTIACLASTPIVMHHFGSITPLVVPGSIVAAPLSATIVTLCTVALAFTAASTTIAAWIVAPAEWCAAAFANVANILAAWTGAAWSVEPIHGLACVGALACLAMVMRRSIAAPGSGPEQRAHFNPAWFIPPLAALVWWAWPARFDLRVTMLDVGNGSAWIVEHGSTVTLVDGGSLDVPDVGARTIVPALRALGISNLTMVSLSHADLDHLNGLVDVLECLPVQRVVTTSCVMEDACPGTPSDRVIAAAWQAGCVVMAIEAGDVLEFPDGSWSSLHPHGGVASFPRNESSLVWMVRALGASLLLTGDIEQEGSRRVRAAIDGVVPPGHTLLMELPHHGSFRPEVAALIEHLKPMWIGQSTGPARLARDRWAWLDASTDRSVTARDGAIRVTVTGGTMMIKRWEQGWCDLDRSTAQP
;
A
#
# COMPACT_ATOMS: atom_id res chain seq x y z
N MET A 1 9.51 9.48 -30.56
CA MET A 1 10.13 8.18 -30.92
C MET A 1 11.09 8.21 -32.10
N SER A 2 11.15 9.25 -32.92
CA SER A 2 12.13 9.36 -34.04
C SER A 2 13.55 9.78 -33.64
N TRP A 3 13.76 10.08 -32.37
CA TRP A 3 15.08 10.58 -31.87
C TRP A 3 16.09 9.49 -31.52
N LEU A 4 15.65 8.25 -31.34
CA LEU A 4 16.54 7.10 -31.06
C LEU A 4 17.08 6.45 -32.36
N GLY A 5 16.58 6.82 -33.52
CA GLY A 5 16.94 6.21 -34.79
C GLY A 5 18.06 6.91 -35.57
N ARG A 6 18.46 8.15 -35.24
CA ARG A 6 19.46 8.89 -36.00
C ARG A 6 20.87 8.94 -35.39
N ALA A 7 21.06 8.37 -34.21
CA ALA A 7 22.35 8.27 -33.55
C ALA A 7 23.14 7.00 -33.92
N SER A 8 22.58 6.11 -34.75
CA SER A 8 23.21 4.81 -35.08
C SER A 8 23.99 4.73 -36.40
N SER A 9 24.04 5.81 -37.21
CA SER A 9 24.67 5.74 -38.53
C SER A 9 26.00 6.47 -38.69
N GLN A 10 26.62 6.96 -37.61
CA GLN A 10 27.98 7.56 -37.64
C GLN A 10 28.92 6.99 -36.58
N GLN A 11 28.89 5.70 -36.32
CA GLN A 11 29.87 4.99 -35.49
C GLN A 11 30.39 3.77 -36.26
N ALA A 12 31.03 3.99 -37.33
CA ALA A 12 32.02 3.03 -37.86
C ALA A 12 33.41 3.58 -37.58
N GLU A 13 34.29 2.71 -37.07
CA GLU A 13 35.71 2.88 -36.86
C GLU A 13 36.17 3.63 -35.60
N CYS A 14 36.09 2.94 -34.47
CA CYS A 14 37.22 2.77 -33.54
C CYS A 14 36.87 1.65 -32.58
N THR A 15 37.22 0.44 -32.89
CA THR A 15 36.83 -0.75 -32.15
C THR A 15 38.02 -1.54 -31.67
N THR A 16 38.20 -1.58 -30.38
CA THR A 16 38.53 -2.83 -29.72
C THR A 16 37.29 -3.18 -28.86
N PRO A 17 36.70 -4.35 -28.98
CA PRO A 17 35.57 -4.72 -28.17
C PRO A 17 36.06 -5.05 -26.75
N ILE A 18 36.04 -4.07 -25.84
CA ILE A 18 36.07 -4.34 -24.41
C ILE A 18 34.79 -5.11 -24.14
N GLY A 19 34.95 -6.41 -23.89
CA GLY A 19 33.84 -7.34 -23.83
C GLY A 19 32.74 -6.87 -22.88
N VAL A 20 31.50 -6.91 -23.35
CA VAL A 20 30.25 -6.58 -22.62
C VAL A 20 30.15 -7.30 -21.27
N TYR A 21 30.93 -8.35 -21.08
CA TYR A 21 30.99 -9.19 -19.87
C TYR A 21 31.79 -8.58 -18.71
N SER A 22 32.60 -7.56 -18.91
CA SER A 22 33.48 -7.05 -17.84
C SER A 22 32.90 -5.86 -17.05
N VAL A 23 31.88 -5.18 -17.56
CA VAL A 23 31.39 -3.93 -16.95
C VAL A 23 30.07 -4.12 -16.17
N LEU A 24 29.22 -5.09 -16.56
CA LEU A 24 27.96 -5.38 -15.86
C LEU A 24 28.19 -5.77 -14.38
N PRO A 25 29.18 -6.64 -14.03
CA PRO A 25 29.49 -6.95 -12.65
C PRO A 25 29.99 -5.75 -11.83
N CYS A 26 30.63 -4.77 -12.48
CA CYS A 26 31.33 -3.69 -11.78
C CYS A 26 30.41 -2.64 -11.12
N VAL A 27 29.16 -2.51 -11.58
CA VAL A 27 28.24 -1.49 -11.05
C VAL A 27 26.95 -2.14 -10.50
N VAL A 28 26.41 -3.14 -11.18
CA VAL A 28 25.14 -3.78 -10.79
C VAL A 28 25.30 -4.62 -9.53
N LEU A 29 26.39 -5.41 -9.43
CA LEU A 29 26.63 -6.22 -8.23
C LEU A 29 26.91 -5.37 -6.97
N PRO A 30 27.76 -4.31 -7.03
CA PRO A 30 27.90 -3.41 -5.89
C PRO A 30 26.59 -2.74 -5.46
N ALA A 31 25.77 -2.26 -6.41
CA ALA A 31 24.47 -1.68 -6.10
C ALA A 31 23.56 -2.67 -5.39
N GLY A 32 23.52 -3.91 -5.87
CA GLY A 32 22.78 -5.00 -5.21
C GLY A 32 23.30 -5.31 -3.80
N ALA A 33 24.62 -5.36 -3.62
CA ALA A 33 25.25 -5.64 -2.33
C ALA A 33 24.96 -4.52 -1.29
N VAL A 34 25.09 -3.25 -1.69
CA VAL A 34 24.73 -2.10 -0.84
C VAL A 34 23.26 -2.14 -0.47
N SER A 35 22.39 -2.36 -1.45
CA SER A 35 20.95 -2.39 -1.22
C SER A 35 20.53 -3.54 -0.29
N LEU A 36 21.06 -4.74 -0.52
CA LEU A 36 20.76 -5.92 0.31
C LEU A 36 21.27 -5.74 1.75
N ALA A 37 22.51 -5.26 1.91
CA ALA A 37 23.08 -5.04 3.24
C ALA A 37 22.33 -3.94 4.00
N ALA A 38 22.00 -2.82 3.35
CA ALA A 38 21.22 -1.75 3.96
C ALA A 38 19.80 -2.22 4.32
N ALA A 39 19.11 -2.95 3.45
CA ALA A 39 17.79 -3.51 3.72
C ALA A 39 17.81 -4.46 4.91
N THR A 40 18.81 -5.36 4.98
CA THR A 40 18.97 -6.30 6.08
C THR A 40 19.15 -5.56 7.41
N MET A 41 20.00 -4.52 7.45
CA MET A 41 20.24 -3.78 8.69
C MET A 41 19.07 -2.87 9.08
N VAL A 42 18.37 -2.28 8.14
CA VAL A 42 17.16 -1.52 8.44
C VAL A 42 16.06 -2.46 8.96
N ALA A 43 15.90 -3.64 8.35
CA ALA A 43 14.94 -4.65 8.81
C ALA A 43 15.28 -5.20 10.22
N LEU A 44 16.55 -5.54 10.47
CA LEU A 44 17.01 -5.99 11.80
C LEU A 44 16.90 -4.89 12.85
N GLY A 45 17.11 -3.62 12.50
CA GLY A 45 16.96 -2.48 13.40
C GLY A 45 15.50 -2.20 13.81
N THR A 46 14.52 -2.82 13.16
CA THR A 46 13.11 -2.77 13.57
C THR A 46 12.73 -3.85 14.59
N ASP A 47 13.62 -4.85 14.83
CA ASP A 47 13.39 -5.91 15.81
C ASP A 47 13.95 -5.51 17.18
N HIS A 48 13.11 -5.45 18.21
CA HIS A 48 13.44 -5.06 19.59
C HIS A 48 14.54 -5.91 20.26
N ARG A 49 14.86 -7.08 19.72
CA ARG A 49 15.83 -8.03 20.29
C ARG A 49 17.31 -7.68 20.06
N MET A 50 17.64 -6.72 19.19
CA MET A 50 19.03 -6.36 18.83
C MET A 50 19.65 -5.22 19.67
N TRP A 51 18.99 -4.77 20.75
CA TRP A 51 19.42 -3.61 21.56
C TRP A 51 20.65 -3.84 22.44
N SER A 52 21.12 -5.07 22.56
CA SER A 52 22.27 -5.48 23.39
C SER A 52 23.59 -5.58 22.62
N ALA A 53 23.74 -4.91 21.49
CA ALA A 53 24.98 -4.96 20.72
C ALA A 53 26.19 -4.33 21.47
N PRO A 54 27.38 -4.95 21.41
CA PRO A 54 28.55 -4.54 22.19
C PRO A 54 29.02 -3.12 21.87
N PRO A 55 29.59 -2.39 22.85
CA PRO A 55 30.03 -0.98 22.70
C PRO A 55 31.11 -0.75 21.63
N VAL A 56 31.81 -1.78 21.19
CA VAL A 56 32.81 -1.72 20.13
C VAL A 56 32.16 -1.31 18.76
N LEU A 57 30.93 -1.74 18.49
CA LEU A 57 30.20 -1.31 17.28
C LEU A 57 29.77 0.16 17.36
N GLN A 58 29.67 0.74 18.54
CA GLN A 58 29.30 2.14 18.73
C GLN A 58 30.46 3.11 18.39
N ALA A 59 31.70 2.74 18.73
CA ALA A 59 32.89 3.56 18.51
C ALA A 59 33.29 3.69 17.05
N TRP A 60 33.02 2.67 16.22
CA TRP A 60 33.30 2.66 14.78
C TRP A 60 32.26 3.43 13.95
N GLY A 61 31.09 3.74 14.53
CA GLY A 61 29.98 4.36 13.82
C GLY A 61 30.19 5.79 13.34
N ALA A 62 31.12 6.53 13.94
CA ALA A 62 31.36 7.95 13.61
C ALA A 62 32.36 8.19 12.46
N ALA A 63 33.37 7.32 12.31
CA ALA A 63 34.43 7.48 11.29
C ALA A 63 34.12 6.75 9.97
N LEU A 64 33.33 5.68 10.02
CA LEU A 64 33.03 4.80 8.88
C LEU A 64 32.20 5.44 7.74
N PRO A 65 31.24 6.36 7.95
CA PRO A 65 30.45 6.93 6.84
C PRO A 65 31.29 7.74 5.84
N ALA A 66 32.25 8.50 6.31
CA ALA A 66 33.11 9.31 5.46
C ALA A 66 34.09 8.44 4.67
N CYS A 67 34.72 7.44 5.31
CA CYS A 67 35.59 6.49 4.63
C CYS A 67 34.84 5.62 3.62
N ALA A 68 33.62 5.24 3.93
CA ALA A 68 32.77 4.44 3.08
C ALA A 68 32.27 5.21 1.84
N ALA A 69 31.91 6.50 1.98
CA ALA A 69 31.55 7.35 0.86
C ALA A 69 32.72 7.56 -0.11
N ILE A 70 33.92 7.79 0.42
CA ILE A 70 35.15 7.91 -0.38
C ILE A 70 35.44 6.60 -1.12
N LEU A 71 35.32 5.44 -0.46
CA LEU A 71 35.53 4.13 -1.06
C LEU A 71 34.53 3.81 -2.18
N VAL A 72 33.25 4.23 -2.04
CA VAL A 72 32.25 4.07 -3.10
C VAL A 72 32.58 4.93 -4.31
N VAL A 73 32.98 6.18 -4.10
CA VAL A 73 33.39 7.06 -5.21
C VAL A 73 34.63 6.50 -5.90
N VAL A 74 35.63 6.05 -5.15
CA VAL A 74 36.82 5.40 -5.70
C VAL A 74 36.46 4.10 -6.41
N ALA A 75 35.56 3.29 -5.84
CA ALA A 75 35.11 2.04 -6.47
C ALA A 75 34.36 2.28 -7.78
N VAL A 76 33.50 3.28 -7.84
CA VAL A 76 32.78 3.68 -9.07
C VAL A 76 33.78 4.21 -10.13
N VAL A 77 34.72 5.04 -9.74
CA VAL A 77 35.76 5.57 -10.65
C VAL A 77 36.64 4.45 -11.17
N CYS A 78 37.09 3.52 -10.32
CA CYS A 78 37.90 2.36 -10.74
C CYS A 78 37.11 1.40 -11.62
N ALA A 79 35.81 1.15 -11.31
CA ALA A 79 34.95 0.27 -12.12
C ALA A 79 34.67 0.82 -13.54
N VAL A 80 34.71 2.14 -13.69
CA VAL A 80 34.54 2.80 -15.00
C VAL A 80 35.86 2.84 -15.80
N SER A 81 37.01 2.75 -15.12
CA SER A 81 38.33 3.09 -15.73
C SER A 81 39.25 1.91 -15.95
N LEU A 82 39.08 0.75 -15.33
CA LEU A 82 40.07 -0.35 -15.34
C LEU A 82 39.44 -1.73 -15.59
N PRO A 83 40.16 -2.67 -16.27
CA PRO A 83 39.78 -4.09 -16.33
C PRO A 83 40.03 -4.72 -14.95
N LEU A 84 38.95 -5.00 -14.23
CA LEU A 84 39.00 -5.48 -12.86
C LEU A 84 39.27 -6.98 -12.79
N THR A 85 40.29 -7.37 -12.02
CA THR A 85 40.52 -8.76 -11.63
C THR A 85 39.41 -9.24 -10.67
N ARG A 86 39.17 -10.56 -10.58
CA ARG A 86 38.17 -11.14 -9.69
C ARG A 86 38.38 -10.72 -8.23
N GLY A 87 39.62 -10.55 -7.78
CA GLY A 87 39.93 -10.13 -6.40
C GLY A 87 39.50 -8.69 -6.12
N VAL A 88 39.71 -7.77 -7.05
CA VAL A 88 39.22 -6.37 -6.87
C VAL A 88 37.70 -6.30 -6.87
N MET A 89 37.01 -7.14 -7.67
CA MET A 89 35.55 -7.22 -7.66
C MET A 89 35.02 -7.71 -6.29
N ILE A 90 35.63 -8.76 -5.72
CA ILE A 90 35.24 -9.26 -4.40
C ILE A 90 35.43 -8.18 -3.33
N LEU A 91 36.56 -7.47 -3.37
CA LEU A 91 36.84 -6.37 -2.44
C LEU A 91 35.84 -5.23 -2.57
N LEU A 92 35.46 -4.86 -3.80
CA LEU A 92 34.40 -3.87 -4.09
C LEU A 92 33.05 -4.29 -3.53
N LEU A 93 32.65 -5.53 -3.76
CA LEU A 93 31.39 -6.08 -3.24
C LEU A 93 31.37 -6.07 -1.70
N ALA A 94 32.47 -6.50 -1.06
CA ALA A 94 32.61 -6.49 0.39
C ALA A 94 32.56 -5.07 0.95
N THR A 95 33.23 -4.11 0.30
CA THR A 95 33.22 -2.70 0.71
C THR A 95 31.81 -2.08 0.59
N CYS A 96 31.12 -2.34 -0.53
CA CYS A 96 29.76 -1.86 -0.72
C CYS A 96 28.77 -2.50 0.26
N ALA A 97 28.91 -3.79 0.55
CA ALA A 97 28.09 -4.46 1.56
C ALA A 97 28.33 -3.86 2.96
N SER A 98 29.61 -3.63 3.32
CA SER A 98 29.97 -3.00 4.61
C SER A 98 29.41 -1.58 4.73
N LEU A 99 29.46 -0.80 3.64
CA LEU A 99 28.85 0.54 3.59
C LEU A 99 27.32 0.46 3.81
N GLY A 100 26.63 -0.45 3.11
CA GLY A 100 25.20 -0.64 3.29
C GLY A 100 24.83 -1.00 4.73
N LEU A 101 25.62 -1.89 5.36
CA LEU A 101 25.44 -2.26 6.78
C LEU A 101 25.59 -1.05 7.70
N VAL A 102 26.62 -0.23 7.51
CA VAL A 102 26.87 0.97 8.34
C VAL A 102 25.75 1.98 8.19
N LEU A 103 25.36 2.30 6.94
CA LEU A 103 24.28 3.27 6.66
C LEU A 103 22.95 2.80 7.22
N GLY A 104 22.59 1.52 7.02
CA GLY A 104 21.36 0.95 7.55
C GLY A 104 21.33 0.95 9.09
N THR A 105 22.46 0.63 9.73
CA THR A 105 22.59 0.65 11.19
C THR A 105 22.46 2.06 11.75
N GLN A 106 23.11 3.04 11.11
CA GLN A 106 23.03 4.44 11.54
C GLN A 106 21.62 4.99 11.40
N ASP A 107 20.94 4.67 10.30
CA ASP A 107 19.56 5.05 10.07
C ASP A 107 18.63 4.45 11.12
N ALA A 108 18.76 3.16 11.41
CA ALA A 108 18.00 2.48 12.45
C ALA A 108 18.24 3.08 13.84
N ARG A 109 19.50 3.33 14.22
CA ARG A 109 19.84 3.97 15.50
C ARG A 109 19.23 5.35 15.64
N SER A 110 19.30 6.17 14.59
CA SER A 110 18.69 7.51 14.59
C SER A 110 17.18 7.46 14.81
N TRP A 111 16.51 6.51 14.14
CA TRP A 111 15.08 6.29 14.34
C TRP A 111 14.75 5.91 15.80
N HIS A 112 15.44 4.91 16.30
CA HIS A 112 15.22 4.42 17.67
C HIS A 112 15.50 5.48 18.72
N ALA A 113 16.57 6.26 18.57
CA ALA A 113 16.87 7.37 19.48
C ALA A 113 15.73 8.40 19.51
N CYS A 114 15.13 8.73 18.36
CA CYS A 114 13.95 9.60 18.31
C CYS A 114 12.74 8.97 19.01
N MET A 115 12.46 7.68 18.76
CA MET A 115 11.34 6.98 19.38
C MET A 115 11.50 6.89 20.90
N GLN A 116 12.73 6.62 21.39
CA GLN A 116 13.03 6.61 22.82
C GLN A 116 12.87 8.00 23.47
N SER A 117 13.33 9.06 22.81
CA SER A 117 13.17 10.44 23.33
C SER A 117 11.70 10.88 23.39
N LEU A 118 10.83 10.24 22.60
CA LEU A 118 9.37 10.40 22.67
C LEU A 118 8.72 9.54 23.76
N GLY A 119 9.48 8.65 24.43
CA GLY A 119 8.95 7.68 25.37
C GLY A 119 8.11 6.58 24.74
N ILE A 120 8.25 6.39 23.41
CA ILE A 120 7.52 5.36 22.67
C ILE A 120 8.30 4.08 22.76
N THR A 121 7.87 3.18 23.65
CA THR A 121 8.50 1.87 23.90
C THR A 121 7.75 0.71 23.29
N HIS A 122 6.48 0.92 22.89
CA HIS A 122 5.60 -0.11 22.34
C HIS A 122 4.76 0.47 21.20
N PRO A 123 4.37 -0.33 20.18
CA PRO A 123 3.52 0.14 19.06
C PRO A 123 2.16 0.74 19.48
N ASP A 124 1.65 0.32 20.63
CA ASP A 124 0.38 0.80 21.18
C ASP A 124 0.53 1.94 22.19
N ALA A 125 1.77 2.36 22.47
CA ALA A 125 2.02 3.40 23.46
C ALA A 125 1.44 4.74 22.98
N ARG A 126 0.66 5.35 23.87
CA ARG A 126 0.21 6.75 23.73
C ARG A 126 0.96 7.56 24.76
N THR A 127 1.80 8.47 24.33
CA THR A 127 2.67 9.24 25.22
C THR A 127 2.32 10.71 25.13
N LEU A 128 2.16 11.37 26.29
CA LEU A 128 2.02 12.82 26.34
C LEU A 128 3.39 13.46 26.16
N VAL A 129 3.54 14.27 25.13
CA VAL A 129 4.82 14.92 24.80
C VAL A 129 4.66 16.43 24.73
N ALA A 130 5.75 17.13 25.07
CA ALA A 130 5.92 18.54 24.79
C ALA A 130 7.17 18.69 23.91
N LEU A 131 7.02 19.28 22.74
CA LEU A 131 8.12 19.42 21.80
C LEU A 131 8.08 20.78 21.10
N THR A 132 9.24 21.22 20.61
CA THR A 132 9.34 22.38 19.73
C THR A 132 9.61 21.89 18.30
N ALA A 133 8.83 22.37 17.35
CA ALA A 133 8.96 21.96 15.96
C ALA A 133 8.55 23.09 15.00
N THR A 134 8.93 22.98 13.74
CA THR A 134 8.55 23.93 12.68
C THR A 134 7.47 23.30 11.80
N VAL A 135 6.45 24.08 11.46
CA VAL A 135 5.40 23.66 10.51
C VAL A 135 5.99 23.59 9.10
N VAL A 136 6.02 22.40 8.51
CA VAL A 136 6.63 22.18 7.19
C VAL A 136 5.60 21.92 6.09
N ALA A 137 4.33 21.61 6.46
CA ALA A 137 3.23 21.54 5.51
C ALA A 137 2.10 22.46 6.01
N ALA A 138 1.42 23.11 5.07
CA ALA A 138 0.32 24.01 5.41
C ALA A 138 -0.79 23.24 6.16
N PRO A 139 -1.42 23.88 7.17
CA PRO A 139 -2.59 23.32 7.82
C PRO A 139 -3.74 23.10 6.82
N GLU A 140 -4.32 21.93 6.85
CA GLU A 140 -5.45 21.54 6.00
C GLU A 140 -6.60 21.02 6.85
N PRO A 141 -7.86 21.33 6.49
CA PRO A 141 -9.01 20.75 7.16
C PRO A 141 -8.94 19.22 7.10
N SER A 142 -9.16 18.56 8.22
CA SER A 142 -9.26 17.11 8.30
C SER A 142 -10.69 16.73 8.60
N ARG A 143 -11.27 15.81 7.82
CA ARG A 143 -12.55 15.21 8.16
C ARG A 143 -12.29 14.16 9.24
N LEU A 144 -12.87 14.37 10.41
CA LEU A 144 -12.89 13.38 11.49
C LEU A 144 -14.19 12.58 11.49
N ALA A 145 -15.12 12.93 10.61
CA ALA A 145 -16.45 12.38 10.61
C ALA A 145 -16.57 11.23 9.61
N ASP A 146 -16.99 10.08 10.11
CA ASP A 146 -17.70 9.07 9.32
C ASP A 146 -19.01 9.65 8.80
N ALA A 147 -19.33 9.37 7.54
CA ALA A 147 -20.63 9.75 6.97
C ALA A 147 -21.80 9.18 7.79
N VAL A 148 -21.59 8.05 8.49
CA VAL A 148 -22.58 7.40 9.36
C VAL A 148 -22.75 8.13 10.71
N MET A 149 -21.69 8.83 11.18
CA MET A 149 -21.67 9.57 12.44
C MET A 149 -21.91 11.08 12.30
N GLU A 150 -22.14 11.58 11.09
CA GLU A 150 -22.29 13.00 10.81
C GLU A 150 -23.23 13.77 11.75
N PRO A 151 -24.37 13.23 12.21
CA PRO A 151 -25.24 13.96 13.13
C PRO A 151 -24.65 14.18 14.53
N LEU A 152 -23.72 13.30 14.98
CA LEU A 152 -23.10 13.36 16.31
C LEU A 152 -21.69 13.97 16.29
N ALA A 153 -21.02 13.97 15.13
CA ALA A 153 -19.65 14.41 14.98
C ALA A 153 -19.49 15.79 14.31
N ALA A 154 -20.59 16.47 13.98
CA ALA A 154 -20.61 17.77 13.31
C ALA A 154 -19.76 18.86 14.00
N ASP A 155 -19.40 18.69 15.27
CA ASP A 155 -18.57 19.61 16.06
C ASP A 155 -17.08 19.25 16.14
N ARG A 156 -16.65 18.09 15.61
CA ARG A 156 -15.24 17.66 15.69
C ARG A 156 -14.47 17.94 14.40
N ARG A 157 -14.34 19.21 14.04
CA ARG A 157 -13.42 19.65 13.00
C ARG A 157 -11.99 19.57 13.51
N ALA A 158 -11.09 19.04 12.71
CA ALA A 158 -9.67 19.05 13.01
C ALA A 158 -8.89 19.65 11.86
N VAL A 159 -7.73 20.20 12.17
CA VAL A 159 -6.75 20.66 11.19
C VAL A 159 -5.53 19.77 11.28
N ARG A 160 -5.08 19.22 10.16
CA ARG A 160 -3.84 18.43 10.08
C ARG A 160 -2.73 19.22 9.44
N PHE A 161 -1.50 18.97 9.87
CA PHE A 161 -0.28 19.57 9.32
C PHE A 161 0.91 18.68 9.64
N THR A 162 2.05 18.95 9.04
CA THR A 162 3.29 18.19 9.29
C THR A 162 4.30 19.07 10.02
N LEU A 163 4.93 18.50 11.03
CA LEU A 163 5.99 19.10 11.81
C LEU A 163 7.35 18.53 11.40
N GLY A 164 8.34 19.38 11.27
CA GLY A 164 9.74 19.03 11.02
C GLY A 164 10.68 19.88 11.86
N SER A 165 12.00 19.75 11.70
CA SER A 165 13.02 20.42 12.52
C SER A 165 12.73 20.33 14.01
N ILE A 166 12.42 19.11 14.45
CA ILE A 166 11.91 18.80 15.79
C ILE A 166 13.05 18.89 16.78
N ARG A 167 12.77 19.43 17.98
CA ARG A 167 13.66 19.43 19.13
C ARG A 167 12.96 18.74 20.29
N GLY A 168 13.65 17.80 20.93
CA GLY A 168 13.17 17.13 22.12
C GLY A 168 13.03 18.07 23.31
N ALA A 169 12.53 17.55 24.42
CA ALA A 169 12.38 18.27 25.67
C ALA A 169 13.73 18.76 26.24
N ASP A 170 14.82 18.09 25.90
CA ASP A 170 16.21 18.42 26.22
C ASP A 170 16.80 19.54 25.32
N GLY A 171 16.03 20.01 24.33
CA GLY A 171 16.47 20.98 23.34
C GLY A 171 17.37 20.44 22.23
N ALA A 172 17.72 19.15 22.27
CA ALA A 172 18.56 18.53 21.26
C ALA A 172 17.83 18.46 19.90
N PRO A 173 18.49 18.84 18.79
CA PRO A 173 17.88 18.73 17.47
C PRO A 173 17.84 17.27 17.02
N TRP A 174 16.72 16.87 16.44
CA TRP A 174 16.58 15.58 15.77
C TRP A 174 17.03 15.66 14.30
N PRO A 175 17.20 14.52 13.61
CA PRO A 175 17.55 14.52 12.20
C PRO A 175 16.59 15.41 11.38
N ASP A 176 17.11 16.23 10.48
CA ASP A 176 16.30 17.18 9.68
C ASP A 176 15.18 16.52 8.88
N ARG A 177 15.32 15.22 8.55
CA ARG A 177 14.31 14.42 7.86
C ARG A 177 13.21 13.90 8.78
N ALA A 178 13.37 14.00 10.11
CA ALA A 178 12.38 13.51 11.06
C ALA A 178 11.14 14.42 11.01
N THR A 179 9.98 13.80 10.84
CA THR A 179 8.69 14.51 10.77
C THR A 179 7.67 13.84 11.70
N ILE A 180 6.66 14.62 12.08
CA ILE A 180 5.49 14.15 12.84
C ILE A 180 4.24 14.65 12.13
N ASN A 181 3.27 13.81 11.91
CA ASN A 181 1.95 14.20 11.46
C ASN A 181 1.13 14.70 12.65
N ALA A 182 0.73 15.95 12.65
CA ALA A 182 -0.02 16.55 13.74
C ALA A 182 -1.47 16.83 13.34
N ARG A 183 -2.40 16.67 14.31
CA ARG A 183 -3.80 17.07 14.19
C ARG A 183 -4.18 17.87 15.43
N ILE A 184 -4.84 19.02 15.23
CA ILE A 184 -5.42 19.82 16.30
C ILE A 184 -6.94 19.72 16.20
N ALA A 185 -7.61 19.47 17.32
CA ALA A 185 -9.08 19.46 17.40
C ALA A 185 -9.61 20.91 17.38
N THR A 186 -9.62 21.53 16.19
CA THR A 186 -10.10 22.89 15.95
C THR A 186 -10.65 23.03 14.53
N ALA A 187 -11.57 23.95 14.35
CA ALA A 187 -12.10 24.26 13.01
C ALA A 187 -11.14 25.08 12.16
N GLN A 188 -10.29 25.89 12.79
CA GLN A 188 -9.35 26.80 12.13
C GLN A 188 -8.11 26.97 12.98
N THR A 189 -7.00 27.28 12.35
CA THR A 189 -5.74 27.64 13.00
C THR A 189 -5.03 28.74 12.19
N ASP A 190 -4.32 29.64 12.89
CA ASP A 190 -3.52 30.73 12.28
C ASP A 190 -2.09 30.27 11.96
N LEU A 191 -1.80 29.00 12.04
CA LEU A 191 -0.48 28.46 11.75
C LEU A 191 -0.18 28.51 10.25
N SER A 192 1.07 28.83 9.94
CA SER A 192 1.60 28.91 8.57
C SER A 192 2.91 28.11 8.43
N ILE A 193 3.28 27.79 7.19
CA ILE A 193 4.57 27.14 6.90
C ILE A 193 5.70 28.03 7.41
N GLY A 194 6.64 27.44 8.15
CA GLY A 194 7.76 28.12 8.77
C GLY A 194 7.51 28.57 10.22
N ASP A 195 6.27 28.50 10.71
CA ASP A 195 6.03 28.83 12.12
C ASP A 195 6.70 27.79 13.02
N ARG A 196 7.53 28.29 13.93
CA ARG A 196 8.13 27.51 14.98
C ARG A 196 7.20 27.52 16.19
N ILE A 197 6.74 26.36 16.57
CA ILE A 197 5.73 26.17 17.62
C ILE A 197 6.25 25.29 18.74
N MET A 198 5.83 25.60 19.95
CA MET A 198 5.84 24.67 21.07
C MET A 198 4.47 24.05 21.15
N VAL A 199 4.40 22.73 21.13
CA VAL A 199 3.16 21.96 21.11
C VAL A 199 3.17 20.88 22.18
N LYS A 200 2.03 20.73 22.87
CA LYS A 200 1.77 19.65 23.83
C LYS A 200 0.64 18.80 23.31
N GLY A 201 0.82 17.50 23.30
CA GLY A 201 -0.20 16.58 22.80
C GLY A 201 0.18 15.11 22.95
N TRP A 202 -0.74 14.26 22.57
CA TRP A 202 -0.58 12.81 22.63
C TRP A 202 0.03 12.31 21.33
N ILE A 203 1.21 11.73 21.39
CA ILE A 203 1.83 11.07 20.24
C ILE A 203 1.57 9.56 20.30
N SER A 204 1.21 9.02 19.14
CA SER A 204 1.08 7.58 18.93
C SER A 204 1.94 7.16 17.74
N PRO A 205 2.68 6.07 17.80
CA PRO A 205 3.41 5.53 16.65
C PRO A 205 2.45 5.09 15.56
N MET A 206 2.93 5.04 14.32
CA MET A 206 2.17 4.43 13.23
C MET A 206 2.17 2.91 13.39
N ARG A 207 0.99 2.30 13.39
CA ARG A 207 0.83 0.86 13.62
C ARG A 207 1.13 0.05 12.35
N PRO A 208 1.66 -1.18 12.49
CA PRO A 208 1.70 -2.15 11.40
C PRO A 208 0.28 -2.53 10.99
N SER A 209 0.14 -3.19 9.84
CA SER A 209 -1.16 -3.73 9.44
C SER A 209 -1.56 -4.86 10.38
N ALA A 210 -2.66 -4.69 11.09
CA ALA A 210 -3.22 -5.71 11.96
C ALA A 210 -4.12 -6.70 11.20
N ASN A 211 -4.45 -6.41 9.93
CA ASN A 211 -5.37 -7.21 9.11
C ASN A 211 -4.76 -7.57 7.75
N PRO A 212 -5.17 -8.69 7.13
CA PRO A 212 -4.89 -8.97 5.72
C PRO A 212 -5.35 -7.81 4.83
N GLY A 213 -4.56 -7.48 3.81
CA GLY A 213 -4.89 -6.39 2.87
C GLY A 213 -4.80 -4.97 3.45
N GLY A 214 -4.58 -4.83 4.74
CA GLY A 214 -4.39 -3.54 5.39
C GLY A 214 -3.04 -2.90 5.01
N TYR A 215 -3.02 -1.57 4.93
CA TYR A 215 -1.80 -0.83 4.63
C TYR A 215 -0.88 -0.76 5.85
N ASP A 216 0.38 -1.16 5.70
CA ASP A 216 1.39 -1.08 6.76
C ASP A 216 1.88 0.36 6.93
N MET A 217 1.18 1.12 7.80
CA MET A 217 1.52 2.50 8.13
C MET A 217 2.86 2.62 8.85
N SER A 218 3.28 1.59 9.61
CA SER A 218 4.56 1.61 10.32
C SER A 218 5.74 1.55 9.34
N ARG A 219 5.65 0.70 8.33
CA ARG A 219 6.64 0.58 7.26
C ARG A 219 6.70 1.85 6.40
N TRP A 220 5.55 2.41 6.04
CA TRP A 220 5.47 3.68 5.33
C TRP A 220 6.11 4.81 6.15
N ALA A 221 5.77 4.93 7.43
CA ALA A 221 6.30 5.93 8.33
C ALA A 221 7.82 5.78 8.48
N ARG A 222 8.30 4.55 8.65
CA ARG A 222 9.72 4.24 8.74
C ARG A 222 10.49 4.61 7.46
N SER A 223 9.92 4.31 6.29
CA SER A 223 10.53 4.65 5.00
C SER A 223 10.68 6.15 4.77
N ARG A 224 9.82 6.96 5.38
CA ARG A 224 9.77 8.42 5.25
C ARG A 224 10.25 9.17 6.50
N PHE A 225 10.70 8.45 7.51
CA PHE A 225 11.11 9.00 8.81
C PHE A 225 10.00 9.81 9.51
N VAL A 226 8.75 9.34 9.40
CA VAL A 226 7.59 9.90 10.11
C VAL A 226 7.46 9.20 11.46
N LEU A 227 7.76 9.88 12.54
CA LEU A 227 7.86 9.29 13.88
C LEU A 227 6.52 8.87 14.49
N GLY A 228 5.43 9.50 14.09
CA GLY A 228 4.11 9.17 14.60
C GLY A 228 3.04 10.19 14.24
N SER A 229 1.86 10.01 14.85
CA SER A 229 0.73 10.93 14.78
C SER A 229 0.57 11.64 16.13
N LEU A 230 0.67 12.95 16.13
CA LEU A 230 0.47 13.80 17.30
C LEU A 230 -0.97 14.34 17.29
N PHE A 231 -1.71 14.06 18.34
CA PHE A 231 -3.04 14.61 18.55
C PHE A 231 -3.00 15.72 19.62
N VAL A 232 -3.52 16.87 19.29
CA VAL A 232 -3.58 18.05 20.14
C VAL A 232 -5.06 18.38 20.41
N GLU A 233 -5.45 18.39 21.66
CA GLU A 233 -6.86 18.50 22.06
C GLU A 233 -7.44 19.90 21.84
N SER A 234 -6.60 20.96 21.92
CA SER A 234 -7.01 22.35 21.75
C SER A 234 -5.90 23.19 21.13
N ASN A 235 -6.28 24.27 20.44
CA ASN A 235 -5.36 25.24 19.91
C ASN A 235 -4.55 25.96 21.02
N ASP A 236 -5.05 26.01 22.26
CA ASP A 236 -4.36 26.60 23.41
C ASP A 236 -3.09 25.84 23.84
N LEU A 237 -2.97 24.58 23.42
CA LEU A 237 -1.79 23.74 23.65
C LEU A 237 -0.69 23.98 22.59
N VAL A 238 -0.90 24.93 21.69
CA VAL A 238 0.04 25.31 20.65
C VAL A 238 0.45 26.76 20.86
N THR A 239 1.74 27.01 21.08
CA THR A 239 2.28 28.35 21.26
C THR A 239 3.30 28.64 20.17
N ARG A 240 3.10 29.69 19.39
CA ARG A 240 4.09 30.18 18.42
C ARG A 240 5.29 30.82 19.16
N VAL A 241 6.48 30.25 18.93
CA VAL A 241 7.73 30.71 19.58
C VAL A 241 8.67 31.41 18.62
N GLY A 242 8.36 31.39 17.31
CA GLY A 242 9.16 32.08 16.29
C GLY A 242 8.76 31.73 14.89
N HIS A 243 9.58 32.12 13.92
CA HIS A 243 9.40 31.79 12.52
C HIS A 243 10.75 31.38 11.90
N GLU A 244 10.78 30.26 11.19
CA GLU A 244 11.96 29.79 10.46
C GLU A 244 11.58 29.69 8.97
N PRO A 245 12.19 30.50 8.09
CA PRO A 245 11.84 30.52 6.68
C PRO A 245 12.01 29.16 6.02
N ARG A 246 10.98 28.70 5.33
CA ARG A 246 10.94 27.41 4.58
C ARG A 246 10.63 27.70 3.10
N PRO A 247 11.62 28.20 2.33
CA PRO A 247 11.35 28.71 0.99
C PRO A 247 10.89 27.62 0.02
N ILE A 248 11.40 26.40 0.13
CA ILE A 248 11.02 25.29 -0.77
C ILE A 248 9.57 24.84 -0.48
N GLU A 249 9.22 24.63 0.78
CA GLU A 249 7.88 24.22 1.20
C GLU A 249 6.86 25.33 0.90
N SER A 250 7.20 26.58 1.13
CA SER A 250 6.37 27.75 0.78
C SER A 250 6.17 27.85 -0.74
N TRP A 251 7.21 27.62 -1.53
CA TRP A 251 7.15 27.58 -2.99
C TRP A 251 6.21 26.45 -3.47
N ARG A 252 6.35 25.23 -2.95
CA ARG A 252 5.47 24.11 -3.28
C ARG A 252 4.01 24.43 -2.96
N HIS A 253 3.76 24.94 -1.77
CA HIS A 253 2.41 25.35 -1.36
C HIS A 253 1.82 26.43 -2.27
N HIS A 254 2.64 27.42 -2.66
CA HIS A 254 2.22 28.44 -3.61
C HIS A 254 1.82 27.86 -4.96
N LEU A 255 2.61 26.93 -5.52
CA LEU A 255 2.28 26.25 -6.79
C LEU A 255 0.98 25.45 -6.68
N VAL A 256 0.79 24.71 -5.57
CA VAL A 256 -0.44 23.96 -5.33
C VAL A 256 -1.64 24.89 -5.31
N ARG A 257 -1.59 26.00 -4.57
CA ARG A 257 -2.68 26.99 -4.53
C ARG A 257 -2.94 27.64 -5.88
N MET A 258 -1.89 27.96 -6.65
CA MET A 258 -2.04 28.49 -8.00
C MET A 258 -2.78 27.50 -8.89
N LEU A 259 -2.39 26.22 -8.89
CA LEU A 259 -3.04 25.22 -9.70
C LEU A 259 -4.49 24.99 -9.24
N GLN A 260 -4.73 24.91 -7.92
CA GLN A 260 -6.09 24.81 -7.37
C GLN A 260 -6.99 25.95 -7.82
N SER A 261 -6.47 27.20 -7.86
CA SER A 261 -7.24 28.35 -8.33
C SER A 261 -7.55 28.28 -9.83
N LEU A 262 -6.65 27.72 -10.65
CA LEU A 262 -6.87 27.56 -12.08
C LEU A 262 -7.91 26.47 -12.39
N VAL A 263 -7.97 25.41 -11.59
CA VAL A 263 -8.89 24.27 -11.78
C VAL A 263 -10.15 24.39 -10.93
N SER A 264 -10.35 25.47 -10.20
CA SER A 264 -11.48 25.64 -9.27
C SER A 264 -12.87 25.62 -9.92
N GLY A 265 -12.96 25.83 -11.24
CA GLY A 265 -14.20 25.71 -12.00
C GLY A 265 -14.54 24.29 -12.46
N MET A 266 -13.66 23.31 -12.24
CA MET A 266 -13.86 21.90 -12.58
C MET A 266 -14.66 21.18 -11.49
N ALA A 267 -15.17 19.99 -11.79
CA ALA A 267 -15.69 19.10 -10.75
C ALA A 267 -14.61 18.83 -9.67
N PRO A 268 -14.98 18.80 -8.37
CA PRO A 268 -14.00 18.73 -7.29
C PRO A 268 -13.02 17.57 -7.40
N GLU A 269 -13.49 16.40 -7.81
CA GLU A 269 -12.69 15.19 -8.01
C GLU A 269 -11.70 15.33 -9.18
N HIS A 270 -12.15 15.93 -10.29
CA HIS A 270 -11.31 16.19 -11.47
C HIS A 270 -10.23 17.25 -11.16
N ALA A 271 -10.58 18.28 -10.40
CA ALA A 271 -9.63 19.28 -9.93
C ALA A 271 -8.57 18.64 -9.03
N ALA A 272 -8.99 17.79 -8.08
CA ALA A 272 -8.10 17.03 -7.20
C ALA A 272 -7.15 16.13 -8.00
N LEU A 273 -7.67 15.43 -9.00
CA LEU A 273 -6.90 14.56 -9.89
C LEU A 273 -5.81 15.35 -10.65
N CYS A 274 -6.16 16.53 -11.21
CA CYS A 274 -5.21 17.40 -11.90
C CYS A 274 -4.06 17.85 -10.99
N VAL A 275 -4.37 18.23 -9.76
CA VAL A 275 -3.37 18.66 -8.77
C VAL A 275 -2.48 17.47 -8.36
N ALA A 276 -3.09 16.34 -8.03
CA ALA A 276 -2.37 15.14 -7.59
C ALA A 276 -1.40 14.60 -8.63
N MET A 277 -1.82 14.52 -9.90
CA MET A 277 -0.97 14.05 -11.01
C MET A 277 0.17 15.01 -11.36
N THR A 278 0.04 16.31 -11.07
CA THR A 278 1.00 17.34 -11.49
C THR A 278 1.99 17.71 -10.41
N LEU A 279 1.53 17.93 -9.17
CA LEU A 279 2.33 18.43 -8.05
C LEU A 279 2.46 17.44 -6.89
N GLY A 280 1.68 16.35 -6.89
CA GLY A 280 1.71 15.31 -5.88
C GLY A 280 0.44 15.27 -5.02
N PRO A 281 0.42 14.40 -3.97
CA PRO A 281 -0.79 14.12 -3.20
C PRO A 281 -1.45 15.38 -2.63
N THR A 282 -2.77 15.41 -2.67
CA THR A 282 -3.62 16.46 -2.11
C THR A 282 -4.63 15.81 -1.15
N SER A 283 -5.14 16.60 -0.21
CA SER A 283 -6.24 16.20 0.69
C SER A 283 -7.63 16.37 0.05
N ALA A 284 -7.70 16.81 -1.20
CA ALA A 284 -8.97 16.97 -1.89
C ALA A 284 -9.63 15.61 -2.18
N PRO A 285 -10.98 15.57 -2.25
CA PRO A 285 -11.72 14.31 -2.40
C PRO A 285 -11.47 13.70 -3.78
N MET A 286 -10.91 12.51 -3.79
CA MET A 286 -10.78 11.64 -4.98
C MET A 286 -10.77 10.16 -4.58
N ASP A 287 -11.42 9.84 -3.48
CA ASP A 287 -11.37 8.51 -2.86
C ASP A 287 -11.94 7.45 -3.81
N ASP A 288 -13.03 7.73 -4.52
CA ASP A 288 -13.64 6.80 -5.49
C ASP A 288 -12.71 6.53 -6.67
N ILE A 289 -12.11 7.58 -7.27
CA ILE A 289 -11.14 7.41 -8.37
C ILE A 289 -9.90 6.64 -7.90
N ALA A 290 -9.45 6.89 -6.68
CA ALA A 290 -8.32 6.17 -6.10
C ALA A 290 -8.64 4.69 -5.84
N ALA A 291 -9.84 4.38 -5.35
CA ALA A 291 -10.34 3.02 -5.14
C ALA A 291 -10.44 2.25 -6.47
N ASP A 292 -11.03 2.85 -7.51
CA ASP A 292 -11.11 2.28 -8.85
C ASP A 292 -9.72 2.00 -9.44
N CYS A 293 -8.80 2.96 -9.28
CA CYS A 293 -7.41 2.78 -9.70
C CYS A 293 -6.68 1.68 -8.92
N GLN A 294 -7.01 1.48 -7.64
CA GLN A 294 -6.44 0.41 -6.84
C GLN A 294 -6.93 -0.96 -7.33
N VAL A 295 -8.23 -1.12 -7.56
CA VAL A 295 -8.83 -2.36 -8.08
C VAL A 295 -8.25 -2.73 -9.46
N THR A 296 -8.07 -1.76 -10.33
CA THR A 296 -7.56 -1.98 -11.70
C THR A 296 -6.03 -2.02 -11.80
N GLY A 297 -5.30 -1.73 -10.71
CA GLY A 297 -3.84 -1.64 -10.69
C GLY A 297 -3.27 -0.36 -11.32
N MET A 298 -4.12 0.62 -11.64
CA MET A 298 -3.72 1.88 -12.28
C MET A 298 -3.22 2.95 -11.29
N THR A 299 -3.10 2.65 -10.01
CA THR A 299 -2.58 3.58 -8.98
C THR A 299 -1.22 4.20 -9.35
N HIS A 300 -0.39 3.47 -10.11
CA HIS A 300 0.90 3.96 -10.59
C HIS A 300 0.78 5.07 -11.67
N VAL A 301 -0.37 5.20 -12.34
CA VAL A 301 -0.68 6.28 -13.30
C VAL A 301 -1.24 7.49 -12.56
N LEU A 302 -2.03 7.25 -11.49
CA LEU A 302 -2.57 8.27 -10.61
C LEU A 302 -1.46 9.00 -9.84
N ALA A 303 -0.50 8.25 -9.31
CA ALA A 303 0.63 8.81 -8.59
C ALA A 303 1.60 9.55 -9.54
N LEU A 304 2.24 10.60 -9.01
CA LEU A 304 3.32 11.28 -9.73
C LEU A 304 4.46 10.30 -10.01
N SER A 305 4.55 9.84 -11.25
CA SER A 305 5.43 8.74 -11.66
C SER A 305 6.67 9.22 -12.41
N GLY A 306 7.66 8.34 -12.53
CA GLY A 306 8.82 8.59 -13.38
C GLY A 306 8.49 8.83 -14.85
N PHE A 307 7.32 8.33 -15.31
CA PHE A 307 6.80 8.61 -16.65
C PHE A 307 6.44 10.10 -16.82
N ASN A 308 5.79 10.72 -15.83
CA ASN A 308 5.44 12.14 -15.85
C ASN A 308 6.70 13.01 -15.86
N VAL A 309 7.71 12.67 -15.06
CA VAL A 309 9.03 13.34 -15.09
C VAL A 309 9.68 13.24 -16.47
N GLY A 310 9.72 12.04 -17.05
CA GLY A 310 10.26 11.79 -18.37
C GLY A 310 9.54 12.58 -19.48
N LEU A 311 8.22 12.67 -19.38
CA LEU A 311 7.38 13.44 -20.31
C LEU A 311 7.71 14.94 -20.26
N LEU A 312 7.72 15.52 -19.06
CA LEU A 312 8.02 16.95 -18.88
C LEU A 312 9.44 17.31 -19.35
N LEU A 313 10.41 16.44 -19.08
CA LEU A 313 11.77 16.63 -19.56
C LEU A 313 11.89 16.43 -21.07
N ALA A 314 11.09 15.53 -21.66
CA ALA A 314 11.03 15.41 -23.13
C ALA A 314 10.42 16.67 -23.76
N LEU A 315 9.40 17.25 -23.14
CA LEU A 315 8.83 18.54 -23.56
C LEU A 315 9.86 19.67 -23.46
N ALA A 316 10.52 19.80 -22.31
CA ALA A 316 11.61 20.77 -22.11
C ALA A 316 12.73 20.58 -23.14
N GLY A 317 13.13 19.34 -23.41
CA GLY A 317 14.12 19.00 -24.43
C GLY A 317 13.71 19.37 -25.84
N ARG A 318 12.40 19.30 -26.17
CA ARG A 318 11.87 19.77 -27.49
C ARG A 318 11.90 21.30 -27.58
N VAL A 319 11.48 21.99 -26.50
CA VAL A 319 11.57 23.45 -26.44
C VAL A 319 13.02 23.92 -26.56
N LEU A 320 13.94 23.31 -25.84
CA LEU A 320 15.37 23.60 -25.93
C LEU A 320 15.98 23.25 -27.32
N ALA A 321 15.39 22.35 -28.07
CA ALA A 321 15.81 22.03 -29.42
C ALA A 321 15.52 23.16 -30.44
N LEU A 322 14.60 24.08 -30.09
CA LEU A 322 14.29 25.28 -30.88
C LEU A 322 15.34 26.40 -30.63
N THR A 323 16.19 26.23 -29.61
CA THR A 323 17.25 27.18 -29.25
C THR A 323 18.58 26.72 -29.87
N PRO A 324 19.55 27.63 -30.07
CA PRO A 324 20.87 27.26 -30.54
C PRO A 324 21.74 26.51 -29.51
N CYS A 325 21.21 26.29 -28.31
CA CYS A 325 21.91 25.61 -27.22
C CYS A 325 22.16 24.13 -27.54
N ARG A 326 23.45 23.74 -27.65
CA ARG A 326 23.89 22.36 -27.91
C ARG A 326 24.96 21.92 -26.92
N GLY A 327 25.17 20.61 -26.77
CA GLY A 327 26.20 20.05 -25.89
C GLY A 327 25.98 20.39 -24.41
N MET A 328 27.04 20.84 -23.74
CA MET A 328 27.03 21.10 -22.29
C MET A 328 26.02 22.18 -21.85
N PRO A 329 25.83 23.32 -22.53
CA PRO A 329 24.79 24.29 -22.12
C PRO A 329 23.41 23.71 -22.14
N ARG A 330 23.03 22.88 -23.12
CA ARG A 330 21.77 22.19 -23.18
C ARG A 330 21.63 21.17 -22.02
N ALA A 331 22.70 20.45 -21.71
CA ALA A 331 22.71 19.50 -20.58
C ALA A 331 22.49 20.21 -19.25
N ILE A 332 23.14 21.36 -19.01
CA ILE A 332 22.94 22.18 -17.81
C ILE A 332 21.49 22.65 -17.69
N LEU A 333 20.87 23.11 -18.77
CA LEU A 333 19.46 23.51 -18.76
C LEU A 333 18.53 22.33 -18.47
N MET A 334 18.81 21.15 -19.04
CA MET A 334 18.03 19.94 -18.75
C MET A 334 18.16 19.50 -17.29
N VAL A 335 19.36 19.58 -16.72
CA VAL A 335 19.60 19.31 -15.29
C VAL A 335 18.84 20.34 -14.44
N GLY A 336 18.87 21.62 -14.83
CA GLY A 336 18.09 22.68 -14.16
C GLY A 336 16.58 22.43 -14.19
N CYS A 337 16.03 21.98 -15.34
CA CYS A 337 14.62 21.60 -15.46
C CYS A 337 14.26 20.43 -14.55
N ALA A 338 15.10 19.39 -14.49
CA ALA A 338 14.89 18.24 -13.62
C ALA A 338 14.96 18.62 -12.13
N LEU A 339 15.90 19.49 -11.77
CA LEU A 339 16.02 20.02 -10.41
C LEU A 339 14.81 20.89 -10.03
N LEU A 340 14.40 21.79 -10.91
CA LEU A 340 13.22 22.63 -10.69
C LEU A 340 11.96 21.77 -10.48
N PHE A 341 11.78 20.72 -11.30
CA PHE A 341 10.68 19.79 -11.11
C PHE A 341 10.74 19.12 -9.71
N MET A 342 11.88 18.58 -9.32
CA MET A 342 12.10 17.95 -8.02
C MET A 342 11.83 18.89 -6.86
N LEU A 343 12.19 20.17 -6.99
CA LEU A 343 11.94 21.20 -5.98
C LEU A 343 10.46 21.63 -5.96
N SER A 344 9.75 21.57 -7.08
CA SER A 344 8.36 22.06 -7.21
C SER A 344 7.32 21.03 -6.79
N ALA A 345 7.56 19.75 -7.06
CA ALA A 345 6.63 18.68 -6.74
C ALA A 345 6.88 18.14 -5.33
N SER A 346 5.82 17.91 -4.57
CA SER A 346 5.88 17.10 -3.33
C SER A 346 5.80 15.62 -3.68
N ALA A 347 6.67 15.23 -4.62
CA ALA A 347 6.72 13.89 -5.16
C ALA A 347 7.35 12.92 -4.16
N GLY A 348 6.85 11.70 -4.13
CA GLY A 348 7.49 10.63 -3.36
C GLY A 348 8.83 10.20 -3.95
N ILE A 349 9.55 9.34 -3.24
CA ILE A 349 10.88 8.79 -3.58
C ILE A 349 10.98 8.31 -5.04
N SER A 350 9.86 7.91 -5.67
CA SER A 350 9.80 7.44 -7.06
C SER A 350 10.08 8.54 -8.10
N ALA A 351 9.50 9.72 -7.92
CA ALA A 351 9.68 10.84 -8.84
C ALA A 351 11.05 11.50 -8.64
N ASP A 352 11.53 11.60 -7.39
CA ASP A 352 12.87 12.11 -7.08
C ASP A 352 13.94 11.26 -7.76
N ARG A 353 13.80 9.94 -7.75
CA ARG A 353 14.73 9.03 -8.49
C ARG A 353 14.71 9.29 -9.99
N ALA A 354 13.53 9.47 -10.58
CA ALA A 354 13.43 9.74 -12.00
C ALA A 354 14.09 11.09 -12.36
N ALA A 355 13.94 12.09 -11.50
CA ALA A 355 14.63 13.38 -11.67
C ALA A 355 16.15 13.22 -11.55
N VAL A 356 16.64 12.49 -10.54
CA VAL A 356 18.08 12.19 -10.37
C VAL A 356 18.62 11.40 -11.57
N ALA A 357 17.88 10.40 -12.07
CA ALA A 357 18.26 9.65 -13.27
C ALA A 357 18.36 10.56 -14.50
N ALA A 358 17.40 11.45 -14.66
CA ALA A 358 17.39 12.39 -15.77
C ALA A 358 18.52 13.42 -15.68
N MET A 359 18.84 13.92 -14.50
CA MET A 359 19.99 14.79 -14.26
C MET A 359 21.30 14.09 -14.63
N LEU A 360 21.47 12.84 -14.19
CA LEU A 360 22.65 12.03 -14.48
C LEU A 360 22.81 11.78 -15.99
N VAL A 361 21.74 11.31 -16.65
CA VAL A 361 21.75 11.01 -18.09
C VAL A 361 22.01 12.28 -18.89
N SER A 362 21.38 13.41 -18.54
CA SER A 362 21.60 14.69 -19.24
C SER A 362 23.02 15.21 -19.07
N GLY A 363 23.60 15.14 -17.86
CA GLY A 363 24.96 15.54 -17.59
C GLY A 363 25.99 14.72 -18.38
N ILE A 364 25.83 13.40 -18.41
CA ILE A 364 26.73 12.50 -19.16
C ILE A 364 26.58 12.69 -20.66
N ALA A 365 25.35 12.88 -21.15
CA ALA A 365 25.11 13.15 -22.57
C ALA A 365 25.75 14.50 -22.99
N GLY A 366 25.72 15.51 -22.11
CA GLY A 366 26.41 16.79 -22.33
C GLY A 366 27.95 16.66 -22.47
N ALA A 367 28.54 15.69 -21.75
CA ALA A 367 29.94 15.35 -21.83
C ALA A 367 30.29 14.47 -23.05
N ALA A 368 29.38 14.29 -24.01
CA ALA A 368 29.53 13.47 -25.23
C ALA A 368 29.86 11.99 -24.92
N ARG A 369 29.48 11.48 -23.76
CA ARG A 369 29.68 10.08 -23.35
C ARG A 369 28.36 9.31 -23.45
N GLY A 370 28.41 8.10 -24.02
CA GLY A 370 27.25 7.18 -24.02
C GLY A 370 27.09 6.49 -22.68
N VAL A 371 25.89 6.50 -22.15
CA VAL A 371 25.55 5.74 -20.92
C VAL A 371 24.59 4.63 -21.26
N ARG A 372 24.91 3.43 -20.82
CA ARG A 372 23.94 2.31 -20.86
C ARG A 372 22.92 2.49 -19.74
N ALA A 373 21.65 2.23 -20.04
CA ALA A 373 20.54 2.39 -19.10
C ALA A 373 20.77 1.66 -17.76
N TRP A 374 21.44 0.49 -17.79
CA TRP A 374 21.79 -0.27 -16.59
C TRP A 374 22.74 0.48 -15.64
N HIS A 375 23.78 1.14 -16.19
CA HIS A 375 24.72 1.89 -15.38
C HIS A 375 24.04 3.11 -14.72
N ALA A 376 23.22 3.82 -15.51
CA ALA A 376 22.45 4.95 -14.97
C ALA A 376 21.52 4.50 -13.84
N ALA A 377 20.75 3.43 -14.05
CA ALA A 377 19.85 2.88 -13.04
C ALA A 377 20.60 2.46 -11.76
N SER A 378 21.73 1.76 -11.90
CA SER A 378 22.53 1.31 -10.75
C SER A 378 23.12 2.47 -9.95
N ILE A 379 23.62 3.52 -10.62
CA ILE A 379 24.16 4.72 -9.96
C ILE A 379 23.05 5.44 -9.18
N VAL A 380 21.87 5.57 -9.77
CA VAL A 380 20.72 6.19 -9.10
C VAL A 380 20.33 5.40 -7.84
N VAL A 381 20.27 4.06 -7.91
CA VAL A 381 19.98 3.21 -6.73
C VAL A 381 21.02 3.44 -5.64
N ILE A 382 22.32 3.48 -5.98
CA ILE A 382 23.37 3.75 -5.00
C ILE A 382 23.19 5.13 -4.36
N ILE A 383 22.96 6.18 -5.15
CA ILE A 383 22.75 7.54 -4.64
C ILE A 383 21.59 7.57 -3.66
N VAL A 384 20.44 7.02 -4.04
CA VAL A 384 19.23 7.04 -3.20
C VAL A 384 19.47 6.26 -1.89
N VAL A 385 20.04 5.06 -1.96
CA VAL A 385 20.30 4.23 -0.76
C VAL A 385 21.34 4.87 0.16
N VAL A 386 22.33 5.55 -0.38
CA VAL A 386 23.32 6.29 0.42
C VAL A 386 22.69 7.49 1.13
N CYS A 387 21.83 8.24 0.42
CA CYS A 387 21.17 9.42 1.00
C CYS A 387 20.02 9.05 1.95
N VAL A 388 19.24 8.03 1.61
CA VAL A 388 18.04 7.61 2.35
C VAL A 388 17.98 6.08 2.42
N PRO A 389 18.69 5.43 3.35
CA PRO A 389 18.71 3.96 3.45
C PRO A 389 17.32 3.34 3.66
N SER A 390 16.46 4.02 4.40
CA SER A 390 15.06 3.61 4.65
C SER A 390 14.19 3.59 3.38
N ALA A 391 14.62 4.21 2.27
CA ALA A 391 13.91 4.13 0.99
C ALA A 391 13.73 2.69 0.50
N LEU A 392 14.58 1.76 0.91
CA LEU A 392 14.44 0.32 0.60
C LEU A 392 13.17 -0.31 1.16
N LEU A 393 12.59 0.27 2.21
CA LEU A 393 11.30 -0.14 2.77
C LEU A 393 10.10 0.41 1.98
N ASP A 394 10.31 1.46 1.17
CA ASP A 394 9.25 2.05 0.35
C ASP A 394 8.89 1.14 -0.81
N ILE A 395 7.62 0.73 -0.89
CA ILE A 395 7.12 -0.17 -1.93
C ILE A 395 7.26 0.47 -3.32
N GLY A 396 7.02 1.77 -3.41
CA GLY A 396 7.18 2.52 -4.67
C GLY A 396 8.64 2.52 -5.16
N PHE A 397 9.61 2.56 -4.23
CA PHE A 397 11.02 2.39 -4.59
C PHE A 397 11.30 0.98 -5.13
N GLN A 398 10.84 -0.06 -4.45
CA GLN A 398 11.05 -1.46 -4.88
C GLN A 398 10.46 -1.70 -6.27
N LEU A 399 9.19 -1.33 -6.49
CA LEU A 399 8.50 -1.47 -7.77
C LEU A 399 9.23 -0.74 -8.91
N SER A 400 9.64 0.50 -8.68
CA SER A 400 10.28 1.28 -9.73
C SER A 400 11.69 0.77 -10.07
N VAL A 401 12.47 0.26 -9.10
CA VAL A 401 13.80 -0.32 -9.37
C VAL A 401 13.67 -1.58 -10.22
N ILE A 402 12.75 -2.50 -9.86
CA ILE A 402 12.59 -3.75 -10.58
C ILE A 402 12.04 -3.54 -12.00
N VAL A 403 11.07 -2.63 -12.15
CA VAL A 403 10.50 -2.28 -13.45
C VAL A 403 11.56 -1.59 -14.33
N ALA A 404 12.32 -0.63 -13.79
CA ALA A 404 13.40 0.03 -14.54
C ALA A 404 14.46 -0.97 -15.00
N ALA A 405 14.83 -1.93 -14.14
CA ALA A 405 15.75 -3.01 -14.49
C ALA A 405 15.20 -3.90 -15.61
N ALA A 406 13.95 -4.31 -15.53
CA ALA A 406 13.29 -5.13 -16.54
C ALA A 406 13.20 -4.40 -17.89
N LEU A 407 12.81 -3.12 -17.88
CA LEU A 407 12.72 -2.31 -19.08
C LEU A 407 14.12 -2.04 -19.69
N ALA A 408 15.13 -1.78 -18.88
CA ALA A 408 16.51 -1.64 -19.37
C ALA A 408 17.02 -2.90 -20.06
N ALA A 409 16.60 -4.08 -19.61
CA ALA A 409 16.96 -5.36 -20.20
C ALA A 409 16.23 -5.68 -21.51
N TRP A 410 14.94 -5.38 -21.59
CA TRP A 410 14.05 -5.96 -22.59
C TRP A 410 13.32 -4.96 -23.48
N ALA A 411 13.11 -3.71 -23.05
CA ALA A 411 12.33 -2.74 -23.81
C ALA A 411 12.90 -2.45 -25.21
N SER A 412 14.21 -2.57 -25.40
CA SER A 412 14.85 -2.39 -26.71
C SER A 412 14.45 -3.43 -27.77
N ARG A 413 13.88 -4.58 -27.33
CA ARG A 413 13.39 -5.64 -28.22
C ARG A 413 11.92 -5.46 -28.61
N ALA A 414 11.15 -4.73 -27.82
CA ALA A 414 9.73 -4.54 -28.04
C ALA A 414 9.39 -4.02 -29.46
N PRO A 415 10.07 -3.01 -30.02
CA PRO A 415 9.78 -2.55 -31.38
C PRO A 415 10.00 -3.62 -32.47
N ARG A 416 11.06 -4.46 -32.33
CA ARG A 416 11.33 -5.55 -33.29
C ARG A 416 10.24 -6.62 -33.24
N ILE A 417 9.80 -7.02 -32.03
CA ILE A 417 8.74 -8.00 -31.87
C ILE A 417 7.42 -7.42 -32.38
N ALA A 418 7.10 -6.18 -32.04
CA ALA A 418 5.90 -5.48 -32.47
C ALA A 418 5.83 -5.35 -34.00
N SER A 419 6.95 -4.98 -34.64
CA SER A 419 7.05 -4.90 -36.10
C SER A 419 6.77 -6.25 -36.78
N SER A 420 7.38 -7.35 -36.28
CA SER A 420 7.14 -8.69 -36.84
C SER A 420 5.68 -9.17 -36.68
N TRP A 421 4.99 -8.76 -35.63
CA TRP A 421 3.58 -9.07 -35.42
C TRP A 421 2.67 -8.14 -36.27
N ALA A 422 3.00 -6.86 -36.37
CA ALA A 422 2.29 -5.92 -37.22
C ALA A 422 2.34 -6.34 -38.70
N ASP A 423 3.49 -6.88 -39.18
CA ASP A 423 3.62 -7.43 -40.53
C ASP A 423 2.70 -8.65 -40.77
N ARG A 424 2.41 -9.43 -39.76
CA ARG A 424 1.50 -10.58 -39.83
C ARG A 424 0.02 -10.15 -39.79
N LEU A 425 -0.31 -9.10 -39.06
CA LEU A 425 -1.68 -8.61 -38.84
C LEU A 425 -2.15 -7.69 -39.98
N VAL A 426 -1.24 -6.90 -40.52
CA VAL A 426 -1.53 -5.95 -41.60
C VAL A 426 -0.74 -6.40 -42.84
N ALA A 427 -1.38 -7.14 -43.76
CA ALA A 427 -0.71 -7.67 -44.96
C ALA A 427 0.04 -6.54 -45.70
N SER A 428 1.35 -6.66 -45.76
CA SER A 428 2.26 -5.65 -46.28
C SER A 428 2.50 -5.87 -47.77
N GLY A 429 1.73 -5.18 -48.60
CA GLY A 429 1.88 -5.17 -50.07
C GLY A 429 1.68 -3.81 -50.72
N ALA A 430 1.63 -2.73 -49.92
CA ALA A 430 1.27 -1.41 -50.42
C ALA A 430 2.43 -0.43 -50.52
N PRO A 431 2.49 0.44 -51.54
CA PRO A 431 3.53 1.43 -51.74
C PRO A 431 3.56 2.49 -50.61
N ASN A 432 4.74 3.04 -50.37
CA ASN A 432 5.00 4.07 -49.34
C ASN A 432 3.98 5.23 -49.42
N ARG A 433 3.37 5.60 -48.26
CA ARG A 433 2.35 6.65 -48.04
C ARG A 433 0.87 6.23 -48.20
N SER A 434 0.55 4.93 -48.28
CA SER A 434 -0.87 4.50 -48.29
C SER A 434 -1.48 4.53 -46.84
N PRO A 435 -2.82 4.59 -46.69
CA PRO A 435 -3.50 4.44 -45.38
C PRO A 435 -3.08 3.18 -44.63
N ARG A 436 -2.71 2.10 -45.36
CA ARG A 436 -2.21 0.83 -44.78
C ARG A 436 -0.87 0.98 -44.07
N THR A 437 0.03 1.87 -44.53
CA THR A 437 1.29 2.12 -43.85
C THR A 437 1.12 2.90 -42.53
N ARG A 438 0.10 3.79 -42.48
CA ARG A 438 -0.28 4.46 -41.24
C ARG A 438 -0.92 3.48 -40.26
N LEU A 439 -1.83 2.64 -40.74
CA LEU A 439 -2.45 1.58 -39.88
C LEU A 439 -1.39 0.65 -39.31
N ARG A 440 -0.47 0.17 -40.13
CA ARG A 440 0.67 -0.67 -39.68
C ARG A 440 1.49 0.03 -38.58
N ALA A 441 1.84 1.28 -38.78
CA ALA A 441 2.63 2.04 -37.78
C ALA A 441 1.84 2.22 -36.46
N THR A 442 0.54 2.42 -36.53
CA THR A 442 -0.33 2.51 -35.35
C THR A 442 -0.39 1.17 -34.63
N VAL A 443 -0.62 0.07 -35.36
CA VAL A 443 -0.65 -1.28 -34.80
C VAL A 443 0.70 -1.64 -34.16
N GLU A 444 1.80 -1.35 -34.83
CA GLU A 444 3.16 -1.54 -34.30
C GLU A 444 3.36 -0.75 -32.99
N GLY A 445 2.90 0.51 -32.94
CA GLY A 445 2.98 1.35 -31.75
C GLY A 445 2.19 0.77 -30.57
N ILE A 446 0.96 0.32 -30.82
CA ILE A 446 0.10 -0.31 -29.80
C ILE A 446 0.71 -1.62 -29.32
N LEU A 447 1.19 -2.49 -30.21
CA LEU A 447 1.84 -3.74 -29.85
C LEU A 447 3.12 -3.51 -29.05
N ALA A 448 3.93 -2.51 -29.43
CA ALA A 448 5.13 -2.16 -28.66
C ALA A 448 4.78 -1.68 -27.25
N ALA A 449 3.73 -0.88 -27.08
CA ALA A 449 3.24 -0.43 -25.79
C ALA A 449 2.71 -1.61 -24.94
N LEU A 450 1.94 -2.52 -25.55
CA LEU A 450 1.47 -3.76 -24.89
C LEU A 450 2.64 -4.62 -24.39
N ILE A 451 3.67 -4.83 -25.22
CA ILE A 451 4.84 -5.64 -24.85
C ILE A 451 5.58 -4.96 -23.68
N VAL A 452 5.81 -3.65 -23.74
CA VAL A 452 6.51 -2.89 -22.69
C VAL A 452 5.69 -2.92 -21.38
N GLY A 453 4.36 -2.71 -21.46
CA GLY A 453 3.46 -2.79 -20.32
C GLY A 453 3.44 -4.19 -19.69
N THR A 454 3.41 -5.25 -20.51
CA THR A 454 3.48 -6.64 -20.03
C THR A 454 4.80 -6.94 -19.32
N ILE A 455 5.93 -6.47 -19.85
CA ILE A 455 7.24 -6.62 -19.19
C ILE A 455 7.24 -5.94 -17.82
N ALA A 456 6.71 -4.72 -17.74
CA ALA A 456 6.62 -3.99 -16.49
C ALA A 456 5.69 -4.69 -15.49
N CYS A 457 4.52 -5.15 -15.93
CA CYS A 457 3.56 -5.88 -15.11
C CYS A 457 4.16 -7.18 -14.56
N LEU A 458 4.72 -8.02 -15.41
CA LEU A 458 5.35 -9.28 -14.98
C LEU A 458 6.51 -9.05 -13.99
N ALA A 459 7.28 -7.99 -14.17
CA ALA A 459 8.36 -7.66 -13.26
C ALA A 459 7.87 -7.17 -11.90
N SER A 460 6.76 -6.44 -11.84
CA SER A 460 6.18 -5.91 -10.60
C SER A 460 5.31 -6.93 -9.86
N THR A 461 4.72 -7.89 -10.54
CA THR A 461 3.75 -8.85 -9.97
C THR A 461 4.24 -9.54 -8.69
N PRO A 462 5.48 -10.05 -8.56
CA PRO A 462 5.90 -10.70 -7.31
C PRO A 462 5.87 -9.75 -6.10
N ILE A 463 6.23 -8.48 -6.30
CA ILE A 463 6.21 -7.46 -5.25
C ILE A 463 4.76 -7.08 -4.91
N VAL A 464 3.90 -6.93 -5.91
CA VAL A 464 2.47 -6.62 -5.73
C VAL A 464 1.77 -7.77 -4.99
N MET A 465 2.00 -9.02 -5.38
CA MET A 465 1.46 -10.18 -4.68
C MET A 465 1.94 -10.27 -3.22
N HIS A 466 3.22 -9.93 -2.97
CA HIS A 466 3.76 -9.97 -1.61
C HIS A 466 3.14 -8.90 -0.70
N HIS A 467 2.95 -7.67 -1.20
CA HIS A 467 2.49 -6.56 -0.38
C HIS A 467 0.98 -6.36 -0.36
N PHE A 468 0.30 -6.67 -1.46
CA PHE A 468 -1.12 -6.35 -1.65
C PHE A 468 -2.00 -7.60 -1.81
N GLY A 469 -1.40 -8.79 -1.94
CA GLY A 469 -2.17 -10.04 -2.13
C GLY A 469 -3.10 -9.99 -3.35
N SER A 470 -2.70 -9.32 -4.43
CA SER A 470 -3.55 -9.13 -5.60
C SER A 470 -2.78 -9.25 -6.91
N ILE A 471 -3.48 -9.67 -7.95
CA ILE A 471 -3.05 -9.63 -9.35
C ILE A 471 -4.10 -8.83 -10.12
N THR A 472 -3.67 -7.84 -10.87
CA THR A 472 -4.55 -6.94 -11.63
C THR A 472 -4.31 -7.11 -13.14
N PRO A 473 -5.02 -8.05 -13.82
CA PRO A 473 -4.79 -8.33 -15.24
C PRO A 473 -5.07 -7.15 -16.15
N LEU A 474 -6.00 -6.27 -15.75
CA LEU A 474 -6.42 -5.10 -16.52
C LEU A 474 -5.43 -3.93 -16.46
N VAL A 475 -4.38 -4.01 -15.65
CA VAL A 475 -3.38 -2.95 -15.53
C VAL A 475 -2.72 -2.59 -16.86
N VAL A 476 -2.46 -3.57 -17.73
CA VAL A 476 -1.79 -3.32 -19.01
C VAL A 476 -2.73 -2.62 -20.01
N PRO A 477 -3.92 -3.15 -20.34
CA PRO A 477 -4.85 -2.46 -21.23
C PRO A 477 -5.34 -1.12 -20.65
N GLY A 478 -5.62 -1.05 -19.36
CA GLY A 478 -6.02 0.19 -18.69
C GLY A 478 -4.95 1.28 -18.79
N SER A 479 -3.69 0.93 -18.55
CA SER A 479 -2.59 1.89 -18.65
C SER A 479 -2.35 2.43 -20.07
N ILE A 480 -2.65 1.66 -21.11
CA ILE A 480 -2.54 2.13 -22.51
C ILE A 480 -3.49 3.28 -22.78
N VAL A 481 -4.69 3.24 -22.20
CA VAL A 481 -5.69 4.30 -22.34
C VAL A 481 -5.43 5.43 -21.33
N ALA A 482 -5.13 5.09 -20.08
CA ALA A 482 -4.96 6.05 -19.00
C ALA A 482 -3.68 6.88 -19.14
N ALA A 483 -2.55 6.30 -19.60
CA ALA A 483 -1.28 7.01 -19.68
C ALA A 483 -1.30 8.24 -20.62
N PRO A 484 -1.87 8.19 -21.83
CA PRO A 484 -1.97 9.40 -22.68
C PRO A 484 -2.89 10.47 -22.06
N LEU A 485 -3.96 10.09 -21.35
CA LEU A 485 -4.83 11.04 -20.64
C LEU A 485 -4.06 11.73 -19.52
N SER A 486 -3.40 10.96 -18.66
CA SER A 486 -2.51 11.47 -17.61
C SER A 486 -1.41 12.38 -18.17
N ALA A 487 -0.76 11.97 -19.27
CA ALA A 487 0.27 12.76 -19.94
C ALA A 487 -0.29 14.13 -20.41
N THR A 488 -1.50 14.14 -20.94
CA THR A 488 -2.17 15.37 -21.39
C THR A 488 -2.51 16.27 -20.21
N ILE A 489 -3.10 15.72 -19.13
CA ILE A 489 -3.42 16.47 -17.90
C ILE A 489 -2.16 17.13 -17.35
N VAL A 490 -1.09 16.35 -17.10
CA VAL A 490 0.18 16.86 -16.55
C VAL A 490 0.80 17.94 -17.44
N THR A 491 0.75 17.74 -18.77
CA THR A 491 1.28 18.73 -19.73
C THR A 491 0.50 20.02 -19.68
N LEU A 492 -0.85 19.96 -19.76
CA LEU A 492 -1.71 21.13 -19.73
C LEU A 492 -1.58 21.90 -18.42
N CYS A 493 -1.61 21.23 -17.29
CA CYS A 493 -1.45 21.84 -15.96
C CYS A 493 -0.06 22.50 -15.80
N THR A 494 1.02 21.83 -16.23
CA THR A 494 2.38 22.39 -16.13
C THR A 494 2.54 23.61 -17.05
N VAL A 495 2.05 23.55 -18.28
CA VAL A 495 2.09 24.69 -19.22
C VAL A 495 1.23 25.84 -18.69
N ALA A 496 0.03 25.56 -18.18
CA ALA A 496 -0.83 26.58 -17.57
C ALA A 496 -0.14 27.28 -16.40
N LEU A 497 0.49 26.52 -15.48
CA LEU A 497 1.28 27.09 -14.38
C LEU A 497 2.41 28.01 -14.90
N ALA A 498 3.11 27.64 -15.95
CA ALA A 498 4.16 28.47 -16.54
C ALA A 498 3.61 29.79 -17.13
N PHE A 499 2.40 29.77 -17.67
CA PHE A 499 1.76 30.96 -18.25
C PHE A 499 1.04 31.86 -17.23
N THR A 500 0.85 31.43 -15.98
CA THR A 500 0.18 32.26 -14.95
C THR A 500 0.90 33.57 -14.70
N ALA A 501 2.23 33.58 -14.78
CA ALA A 501 3.05 34.79 -14.64
C ALA A 501 2.79 35.84 -15.75
N ALA A 502 2.36 35.38 -16.94
CA ALA A 502 2.05 36.25 -18.07
C ALA A 502 0.57 36.64 -18.08
N SER A 503 -0.34 35.72 -17.88
CA SER A 503 -1.79 35.94 -17.85
C SER A 503 -2.52 34.75 -17.24
N THR A 504 -3.28 35.00 -16.17
CA THR A 504 -4.17 34.00 -15.56
C THR A 504 -5.29 33.56 -16.51
N THR A 505 -5.78 34.46 -17.37
CA THR A 505 -6.81 34.14 -18.38
C THR A 505 -6.27 33.14 -19.41
N ILE A 506 -5.07 33.38 -19.94
CA ILE A 506 -4.44 32.43 -20.88
C ILE A 506 -4.20 31.09 -20.20
N ALA A 507 -3.70 31.09 -18.95
CA ALA A 507 -3.49 29.88 -18.18
C ALA A 507 -4.79 29.09 -17.99
N ALA A 508 -5.91 29.75 -17.68
CA ALA A 508 -7.21 29.13 -17.54
C ALA A 508 -7.70 28.48 -18.87
N TRP A 509 -7.48 29.14 -19.99
CA TRP A 509 -7.80 28.56 -21.32
C TRP A 509 -6.94 27.30 -21.63
N ILE A 510 -5.68 27.32 -21.25
CA ILE A 510 -4.77 26.19 -21.46
C ILE A 510 -5.20 24.99 -20.61
N VAL A 511 -5.62 25.21 -19.36
CA VAL A 511 -5.96 24.11 -18.44
C VAL A 511 -7.38 23.55 -18.67
N ALA A 512 -8.30 24.31 -19.25
CA ALA A 512 -9.70 23.92 -19.42
C ALA A 512 -9.90 22.53 -20.06
N PRO A 513 -9.16 22.12 -21.12
CA PRO A 513 -9.32 20.77 -21.68
C PRO A 513 -8.87 19.64 -20.73
N ALA A 514 -8.15 19.94 -19.66
CA ALA A 514 -7.72 18.93 -18.69
C ALA A 514 -8.91 18.31 -17.93
N GLU A 515 -10.02 19.04 -17.79
CA GLU A 515 -11.25 18.52 -17.19
C GLU A 515 -11.81 17.33 -17.98
N TRP A 516 -11.88 17.45 -19.31
CA TRP A 516 -12.36 16.35 -20.15
C TRP A 516 -11.43 15.14 -20.08
N CYS A 517 -10.12 15.36 -20.01
CA CYS A 517 -9.17 14.28 -19.85
C CYS A 517 -9.29 13.63 -18.46
N ALA A 518 -9.55 14.42 -17.41
CA ALA A 518 -9.76 13.93 -16.06
C ALA A 518 -11.05 13.12 -15.95
N ALA A 519 -12.15 13.62 -16.52
CA ALA A 519 -13.41 12.89 -16.62
C ALA A 519 -13.26 11.58 -17.39
N ALA A 520 -12.57 11.61 -18.53
CA ALA A 520 -12.32 10.41 -19.33
C ALA A 520 -11.46 9.39 -18.56
N PHE A 521 -10.45 9.86 -17.79
CA PHE A 521 -9.61 9.01 -16.95
C PHE A 521 -10.45 8.34 -15.83
N ALA A 522 -11.26 9.11 -15.11
CA ALA A 522 -12.15 8.62 -14.07
C ALA A 522 -13.14 7.57 -14.62
N ASN A 523 -13.78 7.86 -15.76
CA ASN A 523 -14.69 6.93 -16.42
C ASN A 523 -14.00 5.62 -16.83
N VAL A 524 -12.78 5.69 -17.38
CA VAL A 524 -12.00 4.48 -17.74
C VAL A 524 -11.69 3.65 -16.49
N ALA A 525 -11.27 4.28 -15.39
CA ALA A 525 -11.01 3.60 -14.13
C ALA A 525 -12.27 2.90 -13.60
N ASN A 526 -13.40 3.60 -13.57
CA ASN A 526 -14.68 3.09 -13.10
C ASN A 526 -15.20 1.92 -13.97
N ILE A 527 -15.21 2.05 -15.29
CA ILE A 527 -15.66 0.98 -16.21
C ILE A 527 -14.80 -0.28 -16.04
N LEU A 528 -13.49 -0.13 -15.89
CA LEU A 528 -12.59 -1.26 -15.69
C LEU A 528 -12.74 -1.86 -14.30
N ALA A 529 -12.97 -1.05 -13.26
CA ALA A 529 -13.18 -1.50 -11.89
C ALA A 529 -14.49 -2.28 -11.73
N ALA A 530 -15.54 -1.88 -12.46
CA ALA A 530 -16.84 -2.57 -12.47
C ALA A 530 -16.79 -3.97 -13.13
N TRP A 531 -15.71 -4.32 -13.83
CA TRP A 531 -15.61 -5.61 -14.48
C TRP A 531 -15.26 -6.71 -13.47
N THR A 532 -16.09 -7.75 -13.40
CA THR A 532 -15.83 -8.94 -12.58
C THR A 532 -14.52 -9.60 -13.03
N GLY A 533 -13.49 -9.60 -12.18
CA GLY A 533 -12.14 -10.07 -12.54
C GLY A 533 -11.13 -8.95 -12.81
N ALA A 534 -11.47 -7.69 -12.53
CA ALA A 534 -10.52 -6.57 -12.58
C ALA A 534 -9.32 -6.81 -11.65
N ALA A 535 -9.55 -7.39 -10.50
CA ALA A 535 -8.51 -7.84 -9.56
C ALA A 535 -8.76 -9.30 -9.15
N TRP A 536 -7.69 -10.10 -9.14
CA TRP A 536 -7.69 -11.44 -8.58
C TRP A 536 -7.00 -11.38 -7.23
N SER A 537 -7.74 -11.67 -6.17
CA SER A 537 -7.17 -11.78 -4.85
C SER A 537 -6.42 -13.10 -4.71
N VAL A 538 -5.21 -13.05 -4.20
CA VAL A 538 -4.36 -14.21 -3.93
C VAL A 538 -3.76 -14.04 -2.54
N GLU A 539 -3.54 -15.14 -1.82
CA GLU A 539 -2.81 -15.04 -0.56
C GLU A 539 -1.42 -14.41 -0.79
N PRO A 540 -1.00 -13.45 0.04
CA PRO A 540 0.30 -12.81 -0.10
C PRO A 540 1.42 -13.86 -0.14
N ILE A 541 2.26 -13.82 -1.17
CA ILE A 541 3.37 -14.77 -1.27
C ILE A 541 4.41 -14.48 -0.17
N HIS A 542 4.94 -15.54 0.43
CA HIS A 542 6.00 -15.40 1.41
C HIS A 542 7.21 -14.67 0.80
N GLY A 543 7.89 -13.82 1.59
CA GLY A 543 9.02 -13.02 1.10
C GLY A 543 10.10 -13.83 0.40
N LEU A 544 10.39 -15.07 0.85
CA LEU A 544 11.32 -15.99 0.18
C LEU A 544 10.83 -16.42 -1.22
N ALA A 545 9.53 -16.65 -1.39
CA ALA A 545 8.94 -16.96 -2.69
C ALA A 545 9.00 -15.75 -3.64
N CYS A 546 8.79 -14.54 -3.12
CA CYS A 546 8.98 -13.30 -3.88
C CYS A 546 10.43 -13.17 -4.37
N VAL A 547 11.42 -13.37 -3.50
CA VAL A 547 12.84 -13.36 -3.87
C VAL A 547 13.16 -14.45 -4.89
N GLY A 548 12.61 -15.65 -4.72
CA GLY A 548 12.74 -16.75 -5.67
C GLY A 548 12.19 -16.40 -7.06
N ALA A 549 10.99 -15.83 -7.13
CA ALA A 549 10.36 -15.38 -8.38
C ALA A 549 11.19 -14.28 -9.07
N LEU A 550 11.68 -13.30 -8.32
CA LEU A 550 12.57 -12.26 -8.84
C LEU A 550 13.91 -12.81 -9.32
N ALA A 551 14.48 -13.80 -8.62
CA ALA A 551 15.70 -14.48 -9.04
C ALA A 551 15.50 -15.28 -10.33
N CYS A 552 14.37 -16.00 -10.48
CA CYS A 552 13.99 -16.67 -11.72
C CYS A 552 13.84 -15.67 -12.87
N LEU A 553 13.15 -14.56 -12.64
CA LEU A 553 13.03 -13.49 -13.64
C LEU A 553 14.41 -12.95 -14.04
N ALA A 554 15.30 -12.68 -13.08
CA ALA A 554 16.66 -12.23 -13.34
C ALA A 554 17.49 -13.25 -14.14
N MET A 555 17.34 -14.56 -13.88
CA MET A 555 18.00 -15.63 -14.65
C MET A 555 17.50 -15.69 -16.09
N VAL A 556 16.18 -15.60 -16.31
CA VAL A 556 15.59 -15.52 -17.65
C VAL A 556 16.09 -14.29 -18.39
N MET A 557 16.14 -13.14 -17.71
CA MET A 557 16.69 -11.89 -18.25
C MET A 557 18.16 -12.03 -18.63
N ARG A 558 18.99 -12.63 -17.76
CA ARG A 558 20.42 -12.84 -18.01
C ARG A 558 20.67 -13.72 -19.24
N ARG A 559 19.94 -14.84 -19.38
CA ARG A 559 20.08 -15.74 -20.56
C ARG A 559 19.68 -15.04 -21.85
N SER A 560 18.67 -14.17 -21.80
CA SER A 560 18.24 -13.39 -22.95
C SER A 560 19.25 -12.31 -23.36
N ILE A 561 20.13 -11.83 -22.46
CA ILE A 561 21.17 -10.83 -22.71
C ILE A 561 22.46 -11.48 -23.23
N ALA A 562 22.71 -12.74 -22.87
CA ALA A 562 24.00 -13.41 -23.08
C ALA A 562 24.28 -13.90 -24.52
N ALA A 563 23.45 -13.58 -25.51
CA ALA A 563 23.64 -14.03 -26.91
C ALA A 563 23.88 -12.90 -27.91
N PRO A 564 24.97 -12.12 -27.81
CA PRO A 564 25.43 -11.32 -28.93
C PRO A 564 26.70 -11.97 -29.51
N GLY A 565 26.58 -12.74 -30.58
CA GLY A 565 27.75 -13.30 -31.29
C GLY A 565 27.51 -14.62 -32.05
N SER A 566 26.42 -15.28 -31.87
CA SER A 566 26.01 -16.43 -32.68
C SER A 566 25.34 -15.93 -33.97
N GLY A 567 25.78 -16.40 -35.12
CA GLY A 567 25.32 -15.99 -36.44
C GLY A 567 23.81 -16.17 -36.63
N PRO A 568 23.24 -15.75 -37.77
CA PRO A 568 21.79 -15.66 -38.00
C PRO A 568 21.02 -16.99 -37.84
N GLU A 569 21.69 -18.11 -37.66
CA GLU A 569 21.07 -19.44 -37.51
C GLU A 569 20.81 -19.88 -36.05
N GLN A 570 21.43 -19.31 -35.03
CA GLN A 570 21.04 -19.56 -33.64
C GLN A 570 19.99 -18.54 -33.19
N ARG A 571 18.79 -18.68 -33.78
CA ARG A 571 17.58 -18.11 -33.16
C ARG A 571 17.51 -18.73 -31.76
N ALA A 572 17.72 -17.90 -30.74
CA ALA A 572 17.39 -18.27 -29.37
C ALA A 572 15.90 -18.68 -29.37
N HIS A 573 15.62 -19.96 -29.52
CA HIS A 573 14.28 -20.48 -29.41
C HIS A 573 13.84 -20.15 -27.97
N PHE A 574 12.93 -19.22 -27.84
CA PHE A 574 12.18 -19.02 -26.63
C PHE A 574 11.42 -20.33 -26.37
N ASN A 575 11.97 -21.17 -25.50
CA ASN A 575 11.33 -22.40 -25.12
C ASN A 575 10.35 -22.10 -23.96
N PRO A 576 9.05 -22.04 -24.20
CA PRO A 576 8.06 -21.74 -23.18
C PRO A 576 8.06 -22.79 -22.04
N ALA A 577 8.66 -23.96 -22.26
CA ALA A 577 8.77 -25.01 -21.23
C ALA A 577 9.51 -24.54 -19.97
N TRP A 578 10.33 -23.49 -20.01
CA TRP A 578 11.00 -22.94 -18.84
C TRP A 578 10.05 -22.22 -17.88
N PHE A 579 8.84 -21.84 -18.34
CA PHE A 579 7.81 -21.25 -17.48
C PHE A 579 6.93 -22.33 -16.81
N ILE A 580 6.97 -23.58 -17.26
CA ILE A 580 6.16 -24.66 -16.70
C ILE A 580 6.47 -24.92 -15.22
N PRO A 581 7.75 -25.07 -14.78
CA PRO A 581 8.03 -25.30 -13.37
C PRO A 581 7.62 -24.16 -12.43
N PRO A 582 7.94 -22.88 -12.71
CA PRO A 582 7.47 -21.79 -11.86
C PRO A 582 5.95 -21.60 -11.92
N LEU A 583 5.31 -21.84 -13.08
CA LEU A 583 3.87 -21.79 -13.20
C LEU A 583 3.21 -22.96 -12.44
N ALA A 584 3.75 -24.18 -12.55
CA ALA A 584 3.28 -25.33 -11.80
C ALA A 584 3.45 -25.13 -10.28
N ALA A 585 4.57 -24.53 -9.84
CA ALA A 585 4.78 -24.18 -8.45
C ALA A 585 3.79 -23.10 -7.99
N LEU A 586 3.47 -22.14 -8.84
CA LEU A 586 2.49 -21.09 -8.56
C LEU A 586 1.06 -21.68 -8.49
N VAL A 587 0.71 -22.59 -9.40
CA VAL A 587 -0.57 -23.31 -9.39
C VAL A 587 -0.69 -24.22 -8.18
N TRP A 588 0.38 -24.96 -7.84
CA TRP A 588 0.43 -25.79 -6.62
C TRP A 588 0.23 -24.93 -5.36
N TRP A 589 0.91 -23.80 -5.29
CA TRP A 589 0.81 -22.89 -4.14
C TRP A 589 -0.56 -22.21 -4.06
N ALA A 590 -1.17 -21.86 -5.20
CA ALA A 590 -2.51 -21.28 -5.28
C ALA A 590 -3.63 -22.32 -5.13
N TRP A 591 -3.28 -23.64 -5.01
CA TRP A 591 -4.30 -24.67 -4.85
C TRP A 591 -4.97 -24.55 -3.49
N PRO A 592 -6.29 -24.37 -3.41
CA PRO A 592 -6.98 -24.13 -2.16
C PRO A 592 -6.81 -25.32 -1.21
N ALA A 593 -6.29 -25.05 -0.01
CA ALA A 593 -6.24 -26.05 1.06
C ALA A 593 -7.67 -26.41 1.47
N ARG A 594 -7.98 -27.72 1.56
CA ARG A 594 -9.26 -28.17 2.07
C ARG A 594 -9.30 -27.97 3.58
N PHE A 595 -10.41 -27.49 4.09
CA PHE A 595 -10.69 -27.33 5.52
C PHE A 595 -12.17 -27.61 5.79
N ASP A 596 -12.48 -28.01 7.01
CA ASP A 596 -13.85 -28.29 7.45
C ASP A 596 -14.54 -26.99 7.86
N LEU A 597 -13.86 -26.19 8.66
CA LEU A 597 -14.28 -24.87 9.10
C LEU A 597 -13.07 -23.93 9.20
N ARG A 598 -13.20 -22.72 8.65
CA ARG A 598 -12.23 -21.65 8.83
C ARG A 598 -12.94 -20.41 9.35
N VAL A 599 -12.40 -19.86 10.42
CA VAL A 599 -12.93 -18.65 11.05
C VAL A 599 -11.82 -17.60 11.06
N THR A 600 -12.10 -16.43 10.51
CA THR A 600 -11.15 -15.30 10.54
C THR A 600 -11.82 -14.15 11.28
N MET A 601 -11.24 -13.76 12.42
CA MET A 601 -11.67 -12.60 13.21
C MET A 601 -10.77 -11.42 12.84
N LEU A 602 -11.34 -10.32 12.35
CA LEU A 602 -10.60 -9.11 11.97
C LEU A 602 -10.36 -8.22 13.20
N ASP A 603 -9.20 -7.55 13.23
CA ASP A 603 -8.97 -6.47 14.21
C ASP A 603 -9.63 -5.19 13.69
N VAL A 604 -10.80 -4.92 14.17
CA VAL A 604 -11.57 -3.70 13.90
C VAL A 604 -11.54 -2.72 15.08
N GLY A 605 -10.72 -3.00 16.12
CA GLY A 605 -10.72 -2.25 17.36
C GLY A 605 -11.92 -2.59 18.22
N ASN A 606 -12.63 -1.59 18.76
CA ASN A 606 -13.83 -1.80 19.55
C ASN A 606 -15.03 -2.00 18.62
N GLY A 607 -15.29 -3.24 18.25
CA GLY A 607 -16.31 -3.68 17.31
C GLY A 607 -16.15 -5.14 16.93
N SER A 608 -16.93 -5.61 15.97
CA SER A 608 -16.99 -7.03 15.57
C SER A 608 -16.99 -7.18 14.05
N ALA A 609 -16.15 -8.11 13.54
CA ALA A 609 -16.18 -8.55 12.15
C ALA A 609 -15.58 -9.96 12.04
N TRP A 610 -16.42 -10.95 11.74
CA TRP A 610 -16.04 -12.36 11.65
C TRP A 610 -16.32 -12.88 10.26
N ILE A 611 -15.34 -13.55 9.66
CA ILE A 611 -15.48 -14.23 8.38
C ILE A 611 -15.51 -15.73 8.68
N VAL A 612 -16.59 -16.40 8.30
CA VAL A 612 -16.80 -17.83 8.51
C VAL A 612 -16.89 -18.52 7.16
N GLU A 613 -15.99 -19.47 6.94
CA GLU A 613 -15.88 -20.23 5.70
C GLU A 613 -16.06 -21.72 5.99
N HIS A 614 -16.98 -22.38 5.31
CA HIS A 614 -17.12 -23.84 5.30
C HIS A 614 -17.56 -24.30 3.91
N GLY A 615 -16.83 -25.26 3.33
CA GLY A 615 -17.03 -25.65 1.95
C GLY A 615 -16.98 -24.47 0.98
N SER A 616 -18.06 -24.24 0.25
CA SER A 616 -18.22 -23.12 -0.67
C SER A 616 -18.91 -21.90 -0.06
N THR A 617 -19.34 -22.01 1.19
CA THR A 617 -20.09 -20.95 1.91
C THR A 617 -19.13 -20.00 2.58
N VAL A 618 -19.29 -18.71 2.28
CA VAL A 618 -18.54 -17.62 2.92
C VAL A 618 -19.53 -16.62 3.52
N THR A 619 -19.44 -16.43 4.82
CA THR A 619 -20.31 -15.54 5.58
C THR A 619 -19.50 -14.48 6.31
N LEU A 620 -19.92 -13.22 6.21
CA LEU A 620 -19.46 -12.16 7.10
C LEU A 620 -20.51 -11.99 8.22
N VAL A 621 -20.07 -12.11 9.46
CA VAL A 621 -20.90 -11.87 10.64
C VAL A 621 -20.45 -10.59 11.29
N ASP A 622 -21.35 -9.63 11.36
CA ASP A 622 -21.12 -8.25 11.75
C ASP A 622 -20.03 -7.55 10.89
N GLY A 623 -19.87 -6.28 11.06
CA GLY A 623 -18.90 -5.51 10.32
C GLY A 623 -18.91 -4.06 10.79
N GLY A 624 -18.56 -3.82 12.06
CA GLY A 624 -18.57 -2.49 12.62
C GLY A 624 -17.39 -2.18 13.54
N SER A 625 -17.22 -0.90 13.85
CA SER A 625 -16.19 -0.39 14.76
C SER A 625 -16.56 0.98 15.31
N LEU A 626 -16.24 1.22 16.60
CA LEU A 626 -16.28 2.56 17.21
C LEU A 626 -14.91 3.28 17.13
N ASP A 627 -13.83 2.54 16.86
CA ASP A 627 -12.47 3.07 16.88
C ASP A 627 -11.95 3.41 15.48
N VAL A 628 -12.40 2.68 14.45
CA VAL A 628 -11.92 2.80 13.07
C VAL A 628 -12.99 3.45 12.21
N PRO A 629 -12.78 4.68 11.76
CA PRO A 629 -13.69 5.31 10.79
C PRO A 629 -13.62 4.60 9.43
N ASP A 630 -14.76 4.54 8.73
CA ASP A 630 -14.92 3.88 7.43
C ASP A 630 -14.37 2.43 7.46
N VAL A 631 -14.69 1.68 8.53
CA VAL A 631 -14.13 0.35 8.79
C VAL A 631 -14.40 -0.63 7.65
N GLY A 632 -15.54 -0.51 6.98
CA GLY A 632 -15.89 -1.31 5.81
C GLY A 632 -14.90 -1.09 4.67
N ALA A 633 -14.76 0.15 4.22
CA ALA A 633 -13.88 0.51 3.10
C ALA A 633 -12.38 0.34 3.43
N ARG A 634 -11.95 0.63 4.66
CA ARG A 634 -10.54 0.65 5.04
C ARG A 634 -10.00 -0.66 5.59
N THR A 635 -10.87 -1.51 6.16
CA THR A 635 -10.45 -2.74 6.85
C THR A 635 -11.14 -3.98 6.29
N ILE A 636 -12.49 -4.02 6.28
CA ILE A 636 -13.23 -5.24 5.98
C ILE A 636 -13.12 -5.60 4.49
N VAL A 637 -13.43 -4.67 3.58
CA VAL A 637 -13.36 -4.92 2.13
C VAL A 637 -11.92 -5.25 1.68
N PRO A 638 -10.87 -4.51 2.09
CA PRO A 638 -9.49 -4.90 1.81
C PRO A 638 -9.11 -6.28 2.36
N ALA A 639 -9.58 -6.62 3.58
CA ALA A 639 -9.32 -7.93 4.17
C ALA A 639 -10.00 -9.06 3.38
N LEU A 640 -11.28 -8.93 3.05
CA LEU A 640 -12.01 -9.90 2.22
C LEU A 640 -11.29 -10.15 0.89
N ARG A 641 -10.91 -9.07 0.19
CA ARG A 641 -10.16 -9.16 -1.07
C ARG A 641 -8.80 -9.86 -0.89
N ALA A 642 -8.05 -9.50 0.14
CA ALA A 642 -6.75 -10.13 0.42
C ALA A 642 -6.86 -11.61 0.80
N LEU A 643 -8.01 -12.02 1.32
CA LEU A 643 -8.32 -13.42 1.62
C LEU A 643 -8.82 -14.20 0.39
N GLY A 644 -8.91 -13.56 -0.77
CA GLY A 644 -9.41 -14.18 -2.01
C GLY A 644 -10.94 -14.24 -2.08
N ILE A 645 -11.64 -13.56 -1.18
CA ILE A 645 -13.10 -13.55 -1.12
C ILE A 645 -13.62 -12.46 -2.05
N SER A 646 -14.27 -12.88 -3.13
CA SER A 646 -14.84 -11.99 -4.16
C SER A 646 -16.35 -11.86 -4.09
N ASN A 647 -17.02 -12.72 -3.33
CA ASN A 647 -18.46 -12.72 -3.09
C ASN A 647 -18.77 -13.29 -1.72
N LEU A 648 -19.89 -12.93 -1.16
CA LEU A 648 -20.41 -13.43 0.12
C LEU A 648 -21.72 -14.19 -0.09
N THR A 649 -21.82 -15.38 0.46
CA THR A 649 -23.06 -16.14 0.50
C THR A 649 -24.06 -15.47 1.41
N MET A 650 -23.57 -14.91 2.53
CA MET A 650 -24.40 -14.28 3.55
C MET A 650 -23.63 -13.18 4.27
N VAL A 651 -24.33 -12.11 4.60
CA VAL A 651 -23.96 -11.15 5.65
C VAL A 651 -24.96 -11.34 6.79
N SER A 652 -24.48 -11.57 8.00
CA SER A 652 -25.32 -11.71 9.19
C SER A 652 -25.07 -10.52 10.11
N LEU A 653 -26.11 -9.77 10.43
CA LEU A 653 -26.07 -8.67 11.38
C LEU A 653 -26.70 -9.13 12.70
N SER A 654 -25.94 -9.12 13.78
CA SER A 654 -26.39 -9.59 15.09
C SER A 654 -27.42 -8.67 15.74
N HIS A 655 -27.14 -7.35 15.76
CA HIS A 655 -28.02 -6.33 16.34
C HIS A 655 -27.68 -4.92 15.77
N ALA A 656 -28.44 -3.90 16.19
CA ALA A 656 -28.45 -2.57 15.55
C ALA A 656 -27.42 -1.57 16.11
N ASP A 657 -26.36 -2.01 16.79
CA ASP A 657 -25.34 -1.09 17.31
C ASP A 657 -24.22 -0.81 16.28
N LEU A 658 -23.66 0.40 16.34
CA LEU A 658 -22.72 0.89 15.33
C LEU A 658 -21.44 0.05 15.21
N ASP A 659 -20.97 -0.52 16.31
CA ASP A 659 -19.79 -1.39 16.35
C ASP A 659 -20.03 -2.78 15.73
N HIS A 660 -21.21 -3.03 15.19
CA HIS A 660 -21.57 -4.23 14.45
C HIS A 660 -22.02 -3.97 13.01
N LEU A 661 -22.46 -2.73 12.68
CA LEU A 661 -23.12 -2.48 11.39
C LEU A 661 -22.48 -1.40 10.52
N ASN A 662 -21.67 -0.46 11.07
CA ASN A 662 -21.30 0.77 10.34
C ASN A 662 -20.40 0.55 9.12
N GLY A 663 -19.76 -0.61 8.98
CA GLY A 663 -18.98 -0.98 7.79
C GLY A 663 -19.72 -1.85 6.77
N LEU A 664 -20.95 -2.30 7.09
CA LEU A 664 -21.68 -3.23 6.21
C LEU A 664 -22.16 -2.57 4.93
N VAL A 665 -22.45 -1.26 4.94
CA VAL A 665 -22.83 -0.51 3.73
C VAL A 665 -21.73 -0.60 2.68
N ASP A 666 -20.48 -0.32 3.06
CA ASP A 666 -19.33 -0.42 2.15
C ASP A 666 -19.14 -1.84 1.60
N VAL A 667 -19.38 -2.86 2.42
CA VAL A 667 -19.30 -4.27 2.01
C VAL A 667 -20.36 -4.58 0.95
N LEU A 668 -21.62 -4.15 1.17
CA LEU A 668 -22.73 -4.35 0.25
C LEU A 668 -22.57 -3.61 -1.08
N GLU A 669 -21.95 -2.44 -1.05
CA GLU A 669 -21.63 -1.66 -2.25
C GLU A 669 -20.44 -2.23 -3.03
N CYS A 670 -19.45 -2.81 -2.35
CA CYS A 670 -18.19 -3.24 -2.96
C CYS A 670 -18.13 -4.71 -3.37
N LEU A 671 -19.00 -5.58 -2.85
CA LEU A 671 -18.97 -7.03 -3.05
C LEU A 671 -20.38 -7.58 -3.33
N PRO A 672 -20.52 -8.54 -4.25
CA PRO A 672 -21.76 -9.28 -4.42
C PRO A 672 -22.12 -10.08 -3.16
N VAL A 673 -23.29 -9.85 -2.61
CA VAL A 673 -23.85 -10.55 -1.44
C VAL A 673 -25.16 -11.19 -1.84
N GLN A 674 -25.37 -12.48 -1.54
CA GLN A 674 -26.60 -13.16 -1.94
C GLN A 674 -27.74 -12.86 -0.97
N ARG A 675 -27.47 -12.83 0.34
CA ARG A 675 -28.49 -12.57 1.37
C ARG A 675 -27.93 -11.79 2.55
N VAL A 676 -28.79 -11.02 3.17
CA VAL A 676 -28.55 -10.37 4.47
C VAL A 676 -29.52 -10.97 5.48
N VAL A 677 -28.99 -11.42 6.60
CA VAL A 677 -29.74 -12.09 7.66
C VAL A 677 -29.59 -11.30 8.95
N THR A 678 -30.69 -11.02 9.62
CA THR A 678 -30.71 -10.27 10.88
C THR A 678 -31.89 -10.69 11.75
N THR A 679 -32.17 -9.97 12.84
CA THR A 679 -33.32 -10.24 13.73
C THR A 679 -34.52 -9.37 13.38
N SER A 680 -35.74 -9.77 13.84
CA SER A 680 -36.94 -8.94 13.73
C SER A 680 -36.74 -7.58 14.41
N CYS A 681 -35.97 -7.54 15.51
CA CYS A 681 -35.67 -6.30 16.24
C CYS A 681 -34.86 -5.29 15.40
N VAL A 682 -33.88 -5.76 14.61
CA VAL A 682 -33.12 -4.89 13.70
C VAL A 682 -34.00 -4.36 12.57
N MET A 683 -34.92 -5.19 12.06
CA MET A 683 -35.86 -4.77 11.02
C MET A 683 -36.85 -3.71 11.56
N GLU A 684 -37.27 -3.82 12.84
CA GLU A 684 -38.09 -2.81 13.48
C GLU A 684 -37.33 -1.51 13.79
N ASP A 685 -36.03 -1.59 14.13
CA ASP A 685 -35.11 -0.43 14.32
C ASP A 685 -34.82 0.30 13.01
N ALA A 686 -34.98 -0.35 11.85
CA ALA A 686 -34.72 0.20 10.53
C ALA A 686 -35.79 1.22 10.10
N CYS A 687 -35.86 2.33 10.85
CA CYS A 687 -36.68 3.49 10.51
C CYS A 687 -35.90 4.48 9.64
N PRO A 688 -36.57 5.26 8.77
CA PRO A 688 -35.91 6.22 7.90
C PRO A 688 -34.88 7.11 8.63
N GLY A 689 -33.64 7.06 8.19
CA GLY A 689 -32.52 7.83 8.75
C GLY A 689 -31.71 7.16 9.87
N THR A 690 -32.12 5.96 10.32
CA THR A 690 -31.31 5.17 11.27
C THR A 690 -30.14 4.48 10.56
N PRO A 691 -29.07 4.09 11.28
CA PRO A 691 -27.99 3.31 10.70
C PRO A 691 -28.45 1.95 10.15
N SER A 692 -29.39 1.30 10.81
CA SER A 692 -30.02 0.03 10.39
C SER A 692 -30.74 0.19 9.04
N ASP A 693 -31.51 1.28 8.88
CA ASP A 693 -32.20 1.62 7.61
C ASP A 693 -31.20 1.71 6.44
N ARG A 694 -30.05 2.36 6.65
CA ARG A 694 -29.01 2.46 5.61
C ARG A 694 -28.47 1.10 5.18
N VAL A 695 -28.22 0.18 6.12
CA VAL A 695 -27.75 -1.17 5.82
C VAL A 695 -28.80 -1.95 5.06
N ILE A 696 -30.06 -1.91 5.50
CA ILE A 696 -31.17 -2.61 4.83
C ILE A 696 -31.44 -2.02 3.45
N ALA A 697 -31.40 -0.69 3.31
CA ALA A 697 -31.55 -0.01 2.01
C ALA A 697 -30.42 -0.39 1.05
N ALA A 698 -29.16 -0.40 1.51
CA ALA A 698 -28.01 -0.84 0.72
C ALA A 698 -28.16 -2.31 0.27
N ALA A 699 -28.63 -3.19 1.16
CA ALA A 699 -28.91 -4.58 0.83
C ALA A 699 -29.95 -4.72 -0.29
N TRP A 700 -31.06 -3.98 -0.23
CA TRP A 700 -32.06 -3.98 -1.28
C TRP A 700 -31.53 -3.39 -2.60
N GLN A 701 -30.76 -2.31 -2.54
CA GLN A 701 -30.13 -1.71 -3.73
C GLN A 701 -29.13 -2.68 -4.38
N ALA A 702 -28.38 -3.47 -3.59
CA ALA A 702 -27.50 -4.51 -4.08
C ALA A 702 -28.25 -5.78 -4.58
N GLY A 703 -29.58 -5.83 -4.47
CA GLY A 703 -30.40 -6.98 -4.88
C GLY A 703 -30.32 -8.17 -3.93
N CYS A 704 -29.90 -7.97 -2.67
CA CYS A 704 -29.82 -9.03 -1.67
C CYS A 704 -31.21 -9.45 -1.17
N VAL A 705 -31.34 -10.75 -0.85
CA VAL A 705 -32.49 -11.23 -0.08
C VAL A 705 -32.29 -10.86 1.38
N VAL A 706 -33.17 -10.05 1.96
CA VAL A 706 -33.13 -9.70 3.39
C VAL A 706 -34.09 -10.58 4.17
N MET A 707 -33.60 -11.21 5.23
CA MET A 707 -34.34 -12.19 6.03
C MET A 707 -34.25 -11.84 7.53
N ALA A 708 -35.37 -11.86 8.22
CA ALA A 708 -35.39 -11.87 9.69
C ALA A 708 -35.41 -13.32 10.20
N ILE A 709 -34.55 -13.58 11.18
CA ILE A 709 -34.36 -14.92 11.80
C ILE A 709 -34.69 -14.86 13.28
N GLU A 710 -35.30 -15.92 13.78
CA GLU A 710 -35.65 -16.10 15.20
C GLU A 710 -35.04 -17.41 15.74
N ALA A 711 -35.02 -17.56 17.04
CA ALA A 711 -34.55 -18.76 17.68
C ALA A 711 -35.33 -20.00 17.21
N GLY A 712 -34.59 -21.02 16.80
CA GLY A 712 -35.12 -22.27 16.23
C GLY A 712 -35.06 -22.34 14.72
N ASP A 713 -34.81 -21.19 14.03
CA ASP A 713 -34.63 -21.20 12.59
C ASP A 713 -33.28 -21.83 12.22
N VAL A 714 -33.28 -22.58 11.11
CA VAL A 714 -32.08 -23.27 10.60
C VAL A 714 -31.86 -22.93 9.12
N LEU A 715 -30.69 -22.50 8.79
CA LEU A 715 -30.24 -22.33 7.41
C LEU A 715 -29.34 -23.49 7.05
N GLU A 716 -29.77 -24.29 6.08
CA GLU A 716 -28.99 -25.42 5.56
C GLU A 716 -28.10 -24.98 4.40
N PHE A 717 -26.85 -25.45 4.41
CA PHE A 717 -25.87 -25.27 3.35
C PHE A 717 -25.28 -26.64 2.96
N PRO A 718 -24.67 -26.78 1.77
CA PRO A 718 -24.15 -28.08 1.33
C PRO A 718 -23.16 -28.72 2.30
N ASP A 719 -22.36 -27.92 3.00
CA ASP A 719 -21.26 -28.39 3.86
C ASP A 719 -21.46 -28.02 5.34
N GLY A 720 -22.67 -27.71 5.77
CA GLY A 720 -22.97 -27.35 7.16
C GLY A 720 -24.32 -26.70 7.37
N SER A 721 -24.62 -26.36 8.60
CA SER A 721 -25.89 -25.69 8.98
C SER A 721 -25.65 -24.59 9.98
N TRP A 722 -26.51 -23.57 9.93
CA TRP A 722 -26.52 -22.43 10.84
C TRP A 722 -27.85 -22.44 11.60
N SER A 723 -27.82 -22.70 12.88
CA SER A 723 -29.01 -22.73 13.74
C SER A 723 -29.05 -21.51 14.64
N SER A 724 -30.15 -20.74 14.62
CA SER A 724 -30.34 -19.60 15.53
C SER A 724 -30.79 -20.11 16.91
N LEU A 725 -30.06 -19.71 17.95
CA LEU A 725 -30.38 -20.02 19.35
C LEU A 725 -31.06 -18.87 20.05
N HIS A 726 -30.97 -17.65 19.53
CA HIS A 726 -31.50 -16.40 20.09
C HIS A 726 -31.58 -15.33 18.99
N PRO A 727 -32.51 -14.33 19.03
CA PRO A 727 -33.55 -14.12 20.04
C PRO A 727 -34.81 -14.95 19.78
N HIS A 728 -35.61 -15.16 20.84
CA HIS A 728 -36.97 -15.73 20.72
C HIS A 728 -37.94 -14.61 20.33
N GLY A 729 -38.90 -14.87 19.47
CA GLY A 729 -39.87 -13.92 18.95
C GLY A 729 -40.62 -13.17 20.09
N GLY A 730 -41.01 -11.91 19.84
CA GLY A 730 -41.71 -11.05 20.80
C GLY A 730 -40.82 -10.29 21.78
N VAL A 731 -39.52 -10.22 21.55
CA VAL A 731 -38.50 -9.61 22.45
C VAL A 731 -38.35 -8.10 22.23
N ALA A 732 -39.28 -7.40 21.62
CA ALA A 732 -39.25 -5.93 21.42
C ALA A 732 -39.02 -5.09 22.70
N SER A 733 -38.99 -5.74 23.89
CA SER A 733 -38.76 -5.09 25.19
C SER A 733 -37.31 -5.25 25.72
N PHE A 734 -36.42 -5.95 25.02
CA PHE A 734 -35.03 -6.13 25.48
C PHE A 734 -34.12 -4.98 25.02
N PRO A 735 -33.07 -4.66 25.80
CA PRO A 735 -31.95 -3.84 25.31
C PRO A 735 -31.38 -4.40 23.99
N ARG A 736 -30.87 -3.55 23.10
CA ARG A 736 -30.36 -3.95 21.80
C ARG A 736 -29.38 -5.12 21.86
N ASN A 737 -28.43 -5.09 22.79
CA ASN A 737 -27.45 -6.15 22.99
C ASN A 737 -28.12 -7.51 23.33
N GLU A 738 -29.09 -7.50 24.23
CA GLU A 738 -29.82 -8.73 24.61
C GLU A 738 -30.75 -9.27 23.52
N SER A 739 -30.89 -8.55 22.37
CA SER A 739 -31.61 -9.02 21.18
C SER A 739 -30.67 -9.49 20.06
N SER A 740 -29.39 -9.68 20.36
CA SER A 740 -28.40 -10.16 19.41
C SER A 740 -28.75 -11.54 18.86
N LEU A 741 -28.54 -11.69 17.53
CA LEU A 741 -28.67 -12.98 16.85
C LEU A 741 -27.52 -13.91 17.26
N VAL A 742 -27.83 -15.03 17.87
CA VAL A 742 -26.84 -16.04 18.28
C VAL A 742 -26.88 -17.22 17.33
N TRP A 743 -25.77 -17.49 16.69
CA TRP A 743 -25.61 -18.60 15.77
C TRP A 743 -24.84 -19.77 16.35
N MET A 744 -25.37 -20.97 16.20
CA MET A 744 -24.61 -22.22 16.24
C MET A 744 -24.34 -22.66 14.80
N VAL A 745 -23.11 -22.48 14.35
CA VAL A 745 -22.62 -22.95 13.05
C VAL A 745 -22.08 -24.36 13.20
N ARG A 746 -22.55 -25.30 12.39
CA ARG A 746 -22.07 -26.68 12.36
C ARG A 746 -21.49 -27.00 10.99
N ALA A 747 -20.24 -27.44 10.96
CA ALA A 747 -19.52 -27.93 9.81
C ALA A 747 -18.97 -29.33 10.10
N LEU A 748 -18.29 -29.95 9.14
CA LEU A 748 -17.70 -31.27 9.32
C LEU A 748 -16.70 -31.27 10.50
N GLY A 749 -17.02 -31.98 11.60
CA GLY A 749 -16.15 -32.14 12.76
C GLY A 749 -15.92 -30.89 13.62
N ALA A 750 -16.55 -29.76 13.30
CA ALA A 750 -16.39 -28.49 14.00
C ALA A 750 -17.72 -27.79 14.23
N SER A 751 -17.80 -27.06 15.34
CA SER A 751 -18.93 -26.18 15.69
C SER A 751 -18.42 -24.83 16.14
N LEU A 752 -19.11 -23.73 15.78
CA LEU A 752 -18.79 -22.37 16.19
C LEU A 752 -20.03 -21.72 16.77
N LEU A 753 -19.91 -21.20 18.00
CA LEU A 753 -20.94 -20.38 18.64
C LEU A 753 -20.56 -18.90 18.47
N LEU A 754 -21.35 -18.17 17.69
CA LEU A 754 -21.27 -16.72 17.55
C LEU A 754 -22.36 -16.10 18.40
N THR A 755 -21.96 -15.22 19.30
CA THR A 755 -22.83 -14.77 20.40
C THR A 755 -23.33 -13.35 20.25
N GLY A 756 -22.65 -12.54 19.40
CA GLY A 756 -22.85 -11.11 19.41
C GLY A 756 -22.67 -10.52 20.80
N ASP A 757 -23.53 -9.59 21.16
CA ASP A 757 -23.39 -8.81 22.40
C ASP A 757 -24.36 -9.25 23.51
N ILE A 758 -24.83 -10.52 23.50
CA ILE A 758 -25.68 -11.01 24.61
C ILE A 758 -24.99 -10.81 25.95
N GLU A 759 -25.79 -10.46 26.93
CA GLU A 759 -25.35 -10.25 28.31
C GLU A 759 -25.91 -11.34 29.25
N GLN A 760 -26.70 -10.95 30.24
CA GLN A 760 -27.15 -11.86 31.31
C GLN A 760 -28.26 -12.78 30.84
N GLU A 761 -29.33 -12.22 30.30
CA GLU A 761 -30.52 -12.98 29.95
C GLU A 761 -30.29 -13.80 28.66
N GLY A 762 -29.68 -13.22 27.62
CA GLY A 762 -29.29 -13.93 26.41
C GLY A 762 -28.39 -15.14 26.73
N SER A 763 -27.39 -14.95 27.60
CA SER A 763 -26.51 -16.06 28.03
C SER A 763 -27.22 -17.18 28.76
N ARG A 764 -28.21 -16.85 29.63
CA ARG A 764 -29.04 -17.86 30.32
C ARG A 764 -29.89 -18.65 29.32
N ARG A 765 -30.51 -17.97 28.36
CA ARG A 765 -31.38 -18.60 27.34
C ARG A 765 -30.56 -19.47 26.39
N VAL A 766 -29.44 -18.98 25.91
CA VAL A 766 -28.54 -19.78 25.07
C VAL A 766 -28.05 -21.01 25.80
N ARG A 767 -27.66 -20.87 27.08
CA ARG A 767 -27.27 -22.03 27.91
C ARG A 767 -28.38 -23.06 28.05
N ALA A 768 -29.61 -22.63 28.17
CA ALA A 768 -30.76 -23.54 28.28
C ALA A 768 -31.10 -24.23 26.93
N ALA A 769 -30.82 -23.57 25.80
CA ALA A 769 -31.13 -24.06 24.46
C ALA A 769 -30.04 -24.92 23.84
N ILE A 770 -28.80 -24.88 24.37
CA ILE A 770 -27.62 -25.44 23.68
C ILE A 770 -27.38 -26.93 23.92
N ASP A 771 -28.04 -27.49 24.96
CA ASP A 771 -27.88 -28.91 25.32
C ASP A 771 -28.30 -29.82 24.14
N GLY A 772 -27.39 -30.69 23.68
CA GLY A 772 -27.62 -31.59 22.56
C GLY A 772 -27.49 -30.92 21.17
N VAL A 773 -27.26 -29.64 21.08
CA VAL A 773 -27.09 -28.92 19.81
C VAL A 773 -25.66 -29.13 19.24
N VAL A 774 -24.66 -29.21 20.12
CA VAL A 774 -23.27 -29.52 19.71
C VAL A 774 -23.11 -31.03 19.55
N PRO A 775 -22.78 -31.53 18.36
CA PRO A 775 -22.60 -32.97 18.16
C PRO A 775 -21.42 -33.51 18.98
N PRO A 776 -21.50 -34.73 19.52
CA PRO A 776 -20.39 -35.35 20.21
C PRO A 776 -19.15 -35.46 19.32
N GLY A 777 -17.98 -35.10 19.88
CA GLY A 777 -16.70 -35.17 19.17
C GLY A 777 -16.40 -33.98 18.26
N HIS A 778 -17.28 -32.98 18.16
CA HIS A 778 -16.97 -31.75 17.45
C HIS A 778 -16.01 -30.85 18.24
N THR A 779 -15.07 -30.25 17.52
CA THR A 779 -14.26 -29.15 18.05
C THR A 779 -15.13 -27.90 18.19
N LEU A 780 -15.36 -27.46 19.43
CA LEU A 780 -16.19 -26.27 19.68
C LEU A 780 -15.33 -24.99 19.78
N LEU A 781 -15.64 -24.03 18.93
CA LEU A 781 -15.12 -22.67 18.91
C LEU A 781 -16.19 -21.71 19.43
N MET A 782 -15.81 -20.61 20.08
CA MET A 782 -16.77 -19.67 20.65
C MET A 782 -16.28 -18.22 20.51
N GLU A 783 -17.19 -17.32 20.18
CA GLU A 783 -17.01 -15.87 20.35
C GLU A 783 -17.25 -15.49 21.81
N LEU A 784 -16.40 -14.64 22.37
CA LEU A 784 -16.62 -14.07 23.70
C LEU A 784 -17.62 -12.91 23.61
N PRO A 785 -18.80 -13.02 24.25
CA PRO A 785 -19.87 -12.05 24.10
C PRO A 785 -19.47 -10.61 24.47
N HIS A 786 -20.07 -9.66 23.77
CA HIS A 786 -20.01 -8.21 24.04
C HIS A 786 -18.57 -7.73 24.22
N HIS A 787 -17.72 -8.08 23.25
CA HIS A 787 -16.29 -7.72 23.20
C HIS A 787 -15.50 -8.09 24.47
N GLY A 788 -15.98 -9.07 25.24
CA GLY A 788 -15.39 -9.46 26.51
C GLY A 788 -15.85 -8.63 27.72
N SER A 789 -17.01 -7.96 27.66
CA SER A 789 -17.64 -7.40 28.85
C SER A 789 -17.94 -8.51 29.84
N PHE A 790 -17.42 -8.40 31.04
CA PHE A 790 -17.56 -9.47 32.04
C PHE A 790 -18.95 -9.52 32.63
N ARG A 791 -19.60 -10.70 32.54
CA ARG A 791 -20.83 -11.06 33.20
C ARG A 791 -20.72 -12.46 33.81
N PRO A 792 -21.20 -12.71 35.03
CA PRO A 792 -21.16 -14.04 35.66
C PRO A 792 -21.86 -15.12 34.82
N GLU A 793 -22.95 -14.77 34.12
CA GLU A 793 -23.72 -15.68 33.27
C GLU A 793 -22.94 -16.12 32.05
N VAL A 794 -22.12 -15.22 31.47
CA VAL A 794 -21.22 -15.55 30.38
C VAL A 794 -20.15 -16.52 30.88
N ALA A 795 -19.57 -16.30 32.07
CA ALA A 795 -18.61 -17.23 32.66
C ALA A 795 -19.25 -18.63 32.88
N ALA A 796 -20.48 -18.67 33.38
CA ALA A 796 -21.22 -19.93 33.58
C ALA A 796 -21.55 -20.63 32.23
N LEU A 797 -21.77 -19.88 31.14
CA LEU A 797 -21.95 -20.44 29.80
C LEU A 797 -20.63 -21.08 29.29
N ILE A 798 -19.52 -20.40 29.48
CA ILE A 798 -18.18 -20.90 29.07
C ILE A 798 -17.83 -22.16 29.90
N GLU A 799 -18.05 -22.16 31.20
CA GLU A 799 -17.81 -23.33 32.06
C GLU A 799 -18.68 -24.54 31.68
N HIS A 800 -19.90 -24.29 31.25
CA HIS A 800 -20.81 -25.32 30.76
C HIS A 800 -20.35 -25.91 29.42
N LEU A 801 -19.96 -25.08 28.46
CA LEU A 801 -19.61 -25.49 27.09
C LEU A 801 -18.19 -26.01 26.94
N LYS A 802 -17.25 -25.52 27.71
CA LYS A 802 -15.82 -25.83 27.66
C LYS A 802 -15.26 -25.78 26.24
N PRO A 803 -15.38 -24.64 25.54
CA PRO A 803 -14.89 -24.51 24.18
C PRO A 803 -13.37 -24.73 24.11
N MET A 804 -12.88 -25.30 23.00
CA MET A 804 -11.46 -25.49 22.79
C MET A 804 -10.76 -24.16 22.45
N TRP A 805 -11.48 -23.23 21.84
CA TRP A 805 -10.96 -21.91 21.50
C TRP A 805 -12.02 -20.84 21.74
N ILE A 806 -11.57 -19.68 22.22
CA ILE A 806 -12.39 -18.48 22.43
C ILE A 806 -11.74 -17.32 21.68
N GLY A 807 -12.52 -16.68 20.79
CA GLY A 807 -12.15 -15.43 20.12
C GLY A 807 -12.76 -14.22 20.81
N GLN A 808 -11.96 -13.20 21.08
CA GLN A 808 -12.40 -11.93 21.62
C GLN A 808 -12.05 -10.79 20.65
N SER A 809 -13.05 -10.20 20.03
CA SER A 809 -12.91 -8.99 19.24
C SER A 809 -13.03 -7.77 20.14
N THR A 810 -11.95 -7.00 20.34
CA THR A 810 -11.93 -5.86 21.26
C THR A 810 -10.81 -4.88 20.95
N GLY A 811 -11.00 -3.61 21.37
CA GLY A 811 -9.97 -2.58 21.28
C GLY A 811 -9.03 -2.55 22.50
N PRO A 812 -7.86 -1.87 22.38
CA PRO A 812 -6.84 -1.81 23.43
C PRO A 812 -7.33 -1.21 24.76
N ALA A 813 -8.24 -0.24 24.70
CA ALA A 813 -8.78 0.42 25.89
C ALA A 813 -9.59 -0.53 26.78
N ARG A 814 -10.31 -1.46 26.15
CA ARG A 814 -11.10 -2.49 26.87
C ARG A 814 -10.19 -3.61 27.36
N LEU A 815 -9.22 -4.04 26.54
CA LEU A 815 -8.21 -5.04 26.90
C LEU A 815 -7.40 -4.61 28.15
N ALA A 816 -7.09 -3.33 28.34
CA ALA A 816 -6.43 -2.81 29.53
C ALA A 816 -7.21 -3.06 30.84
N ARG A 817 -8.50 -3.40 30.77
CA ARG A 817 -9.37 -3.72 31.91
C ARG A 817 -9.86 -5.18 31.85
N ASP A 818 -9.09 -6.06 31.23
CA ASP A 818 -9.45 -7.45 30.98
C ASP A 818 -9.70 -8.22 32.28
N ARG A 819 -10.88 -8.82 32.40
CA ARG A 819 -11.30 -9.66 33.52
C ARG A 819 -11.32 -11.15 33.16
N TRP A 820 -10.94 -11.50 31.94
CA TRP A 820 -10.95 -12.84 31.37
C TRP A 820 -9.57 -13.49 31.30
N ALA A 821 -8.53 -12.84 31.86
CA ALA A 821 -7.15 -13.34 31.80
C ALA A 821 -7.01 -14.76 32.37
N TRP A 822 -7.89 -15.19 33.27
CA TRP A 822 -7.91 -16.54 33.80
C TRP A 822 -8.25 -17.61 32.75
N LEU A 823 -8.95 -17.26 31.66
CA LEU A 823 -9.23 -18.17 30.55
C LEU A 823 -7.96 -18.57 29.80
N ASP A 824 -6.95 -17.71 29.76
CA ASP A 824 -5.68 -18.01 29.07
C ASP A 824 -4.94 -19.22 29.65
N ALA A 825 -5.24 -19.60 30.90
CA ALA A 825 -4.70 -20.78 31.57
C ALA A 825 -5.49 -22.07 31.28
N SER A 826 -6.75 -21.97 30.87
CA SER A 826 -7.67 -23.13 30.74
C SER A 826 -8.16 -23.37 29.33
N THR A 827 -8.10 -22.35 28.47
CA THR A 827 -8.67 -22.39 27.11
C THR A 827 -7.78 -21.60 26.17
N ASP A 828 -7.73 -21.98 24.91
CA ASP A 828 -7.05 -21.21 23.87
C ASP A 828 -7.84 -19.93 23.57
N ARG A 829 -7.50 -18.81 24.23
CA ARG A 829 -8.10 -17.50 23.99
C ARG A 829 -7.21 -16.62 23.11
N SER A 830 -7.77 -16.08 22.04
CA SER A 830 -7.13 -15.10 21.16
C SER A 830 -7.89 -13.76 21.20
N VAL A 831 -7.15 -12.64 21.20
CA VAL A 831 -7.71 -11.28 21.39
C VAL A 831 -7.19 -10.36 20.29
N THR A 832 -8.07 -9.75 19.50
CA THR A 832 -7.67 -8.93 18.34
C THR A 832 -6.76 -7.76 18.71
N ALA A 833 -7.02 -7.07 19.82
CA ALA A 833 -6.18 -5.95 20.26
C ALA A 833 -4.75 -6.35 20.64
N ARG A 834 -4.50 -7.63 20.93
CA ARG A 834 -3.19 -8.18 21.28
C ARG A 834 -2.52 -8.89 20.10
N ASP A 835 -3.31 -9.66 19.36
CA ASP A 835 -2.84 -10.65 18.41
C ASP A 835 -3.04 -10.22 16.94
N GLY A 836 -3.70 -9.07 16.68
CA GLY A 836 -4.15 -8.66 15.35
C GLY A 836 -5.29 -9.53 14.84
N ALA A 837 -5.46 -9.63 13.51
CA ALA A 837 -6.42 -10.56 12.94
C ALA A 837 -6.01 -12.02 13.21
N ILE A 838 -6.99 -12.85 13.54
CA ILE A 838 -6.78 -14.23 13.95
C ILE A 838 -7.54 -15.15 13.00
N ARG A 839 -6.87 -16.22 12.57
CA ARG A 839 -7.48 -17.27 11.76
C ARG A 839 -7.40 -18.60 12.48
N VAL A 840 -8.55 -19.22 12.68
CA VAL A 840 -8.65 -20.59 13.18
C VAL A 840 -9.13 -21.48 12.05
N THR A 841 -8.42 -22.56 11.80
CA THR A 841 -8.75 -23.54 10.77
C THR A 841 -8.89 -24.92 11.42
N VAL A 842 -10.01 -25.57 11.21
CA VAL A 842 -10.26 -26.94 11.65
C VAL A 842 -10.25 -27.85 10.42
N THR A 843 -9.48 -28.93 10.47
CA THR A 843 -9.36 -29.92 9.41
C THR A 843 -9.22 -31.30 10.03
N GLY A 844 -10.16 -32.20 9.77
CA GLY A 844 -10.16 -33.54 10.34
C GLY A 844 -10.09 -33.58 11.86
N GLY A 845 -10.73 -32.61 12.54
CA GLY A 845 -10.71 -32.48 13.99
C GLY A 845 -9.44 -31.82 14.57
N THR A 846 -8.45 -31.51 13.72
CA THR A 846 -7.25 -30.77 14.17
C THR A 846 -7.46 -29.28 14.00
N MET A 847 -7.21 -28.51 15.06
CA MET A 847 -7.31 -27.05 15.08
C MET A 847 -5.95 -26.41 14.91
N MET A 848 -5.85 -25.43 14.02
CA MET A 848 -4.67 -24.59 13.81
C MET A 848 -5.04 -23.13 14.00
N ILE A 849 -4.29 -22.40 14.80
CA ILE A 849 -4.51 -20.97 15.10
C ILE A 849 -3.35 -20.18 14.52
N LYS A 850 -3.66 -19.15 13.74
CA LYS A 850 -2.69 -18.23 13.15
C LYS A 850 -3.06 -16.79 13.47
N ARG A 851 -2.05 -15.93 13.66
CA ARG A 851 -2.22 -14.48 13.78
C ARG A 851 -1.64 -13.78 12.57
N TRP A 852 -2.10 -12.56 12.32
CA TRP A 852 -1.59 -11.75 11.24
C TRP A 852 -0.43 -10.84 11.70
N GLU A 853 0.79 -11.11 11.19
CA GLU A 853 1.98 -10.27 11.35
C GLU A 853 2.64 -10.08 9.98
N GLN A 854 2.09 -9.20 9.12
CA GLN A 854 2.53 -9.05 7.71
C GLN A 854 2.46 -10.38 6.91
N GLY A 855 1.63 -11.30 7.34
CA GLY A 855 1.40 -12.65 6.85
C GLY A 855 0.87 -13.53 7.97
N TRP A 856 0.31 -14.70 7.62
CA TRP A 856 -0.20 -15.63 8.63
C TRP A 856 0.95 -16.38 9.31
N CYS A 857 1.15 -16.14 10.60
CA CYS A 857 2.14 -16.81 11.45
C CYS A 857 1.43 -17.70 12.47
N ASP A 858 2.03 -18.85 12.80
CA ASP A 858 1.51 -19.70 13.86
C ASP A 858 1.55 -18.96 15.20
N LEU A 859 0.49 -19.08 15.99
CA LEU A 859 0.42 -18.46 17.32
C LEU A 859 1.26 -19.31 18.29
N ASP A 860 2.55 -18.98 18.41
CA ASP A 860 3.42 -19.64 19.38
C ASP A 860 3.29 -18.95 20.76
N ARG A 861 2.68 -19.64 21.72
CA ARG A 861 2.47 -19.14 23.09
C ARG A 861 3.68 -19.22 23.99
N SER A 862 4.75 -19.88 23.59
CA SER A 862 5.98 -19.96 24.38
C SER A 862 6.67 -18.61 24.58
N THR A 863 6.28 -17.57 23.80
CA THR A 863 6.88 -16.22 23.83
C THR A 863 5.99 -15.15 24.45
N ALA A 864 4.77 -15.45 24.84
CA ALA A 864 3.90 -14.53 25.56
C ALA A 864 4.24 -14.54 27.05
N GLN A 865 5.26 -13.81 27.45
CA GLN A 865 5.40 -13.37 28.85
C GLN A 865 4.48 -12.17 29.08
N PRO A 866 3.87 -12.06 30.30
CA PRO A 866 2.87 -11.05 30.64
C PRO A 866 3.37 -9.62 30.58
#